data_dab4dbe578c2fa8532b9becc37449aa5
#
_entry.id   dab4dbe578c2fa8532b9becc37449aa5
#
_cell.length_a   1.000
_cell.length_b   1.000
_cell.length_c   1.000
_cell.angle_alpha   90.00
_cell.angle_beta   90.00
_cell.angle_gamma   90.00
#
_symmetry.space_group_name_H-M   'P 1'
#
loop_
_entity.id
_entity.type
_entity.pdbx_description
1 polymer ?
#
loop_
_entity_poly.entity_id
_entity_poly.type
_entity_poly.pdbx_seq_one_letter_code
_entity_poly.pdbx_strand_id
1 'polypeptide(L)'
;EILMNYLFSLKQEEDKPKQLQFQLDIEKDLACVVMDECHFILDEHRGYVWENTILMLPAHVQMVLLSATLDQPEKFARFCERDGQAKQVVWSSTMTRIVPLTHYGFMTTIESIFKKVRDKDTQAKIRNSANKFITLKTEKGQFQDAGYNEIKQMKQLLDNNDVFLKRSHVLNTLAKTLVEKEMLPALVFTFSRKNVEMCAKEITTNLLEFDSKVPYTIQREAEQILRGKIKNYQEYMQMPEYIQLIQLLEKGIGIHHSGMIPVLREIVEFMISKRYIKMLFATDSFSIGLNCEIKTVVFTTVQKFDGNFEQYLQPHAYTQMAGRAGRRNIDTVGHVVHCNNLFPLPSSTEYKTILCGKPQKMESKFHVSYNMILNLIRNGKPSFQDFVDFVNRSMMAMDLVMSKQALLNDHTKAYDEWQRVKANLTSTLRTPESTIKRYLECKKSVSNLVNKKRKEMEREIQQMTDEHRNCVLDAERYTSVSVMEDRVYEIQKKMDDIDSYIQRQVGAVVQVLLDHGFIQASSSSSDEYTFTDKGYFASQVAEIHPLATTDIVFKYAFFEEFTPKQLVAFLSCFTDLRVNADLVKHAPTIDDPLLQRCVLDMKSTLASYDEIEAQNYMDTGFKYQNAVIYDLLDEMLVWVDCQEEATSKMFIQQTLLEEKQISVGDFIKAILKISAIAKEWMGICEYEGKIGLMHKLQQVDDLILKYVCTNQSLYV
;
A
#
# COMPACT_ATOMS: atom_id res chain seq x y z
N GLU A 1 -1.39 -9.98 -9.45
CA GLU A 1 -1.84 -9.27 -10.67
C GLU A 1 -1.81 -10.18 -11.90
N ILE A 2 -0.70 -10.86 -12.21
CA ILE A 2 -0.60 -11.75 -13.39
C ILE A 2 -1.70 -12.84 -13.36
N LEU A 3 -1.87 -13.53 -12.24
CA LEU A 3 -2.90 -14.54 -12.09
C LEU A 3 -4.31 -13.94 -12.21
N MET A 4 -4.56 -12.78 -11.60
CA MET A 4 -5.83 -12.08 -11.68
C MET A 4 -6.16 -11.71 -13.14
N ASN A 5 -5.23 -11.09 -13.84
CA ASN A 5 -5.40 -10.71 -15.24
C ASN A 5 -5.61 -11.94 -16.14
N TYR A 6 -4.89 -13.03 -15.84
CA TYR A 6 -5.07 -14.29 -16.55
C TYR A 6 -6.47 -14.92 -16.31
N LEU A 7 -6.95 -14.92 -15.07
CA LEU A 7 -8.31 -15.36 -14.73
C LEU A 7 -9.39 -14.52 -15.42
N PHE A 8 -9.14 -13.25 -15.64
CA PHE A 8 -10.03 -12.37 -16.40
C PHE A 8 -10.01 -12.64 -17.92
N SER A 9 -8.93 -13.22 -18.48
CA SER A 9 -8.78 -13.43 -19.92
C SER A 9 -9.27 -14.80 -20.45
N LEU A 10 -9.64 -15.72 -19.58
CA LEU A 10 -9.82 -17.15 -19.88
C LEU A 10 -10.86 -17.54 -20.92
N LYS A 11 -11.93 -16.78 -21.13
CA LYS A 11 -13.02 -17.17 -22.01
C LYS A 11 -12.87 -16.77 -23.50
N GLN A 12 -11.80 -16.03 -23.82
CA GLN A 12 -11.59 -15.56 -25.19
C GLN A 12 -11.01 -16.61 -26.15
N GLU A 13 -10.49 -17.71 -25.65
CA GLU A 13 -9.62 -18.59 -26.43
C GLU A 13 -10.32 -19.82 -27.04
N GLU A 14 -11.59 -20.04 -26.73
CA GLU A 14 -12.33 -21.18 -27.33
C GLU A 14 -12.54 -21.04 -28.85
N ASP A 15 -12.51 -19.82 -29.41
CA ASP A 15 -12.82 -19.52 -30.82
C ASP A 15 -11.60 -19.17 -31.71
N LYS A 16 -10.37 -19.28 -31.24
CA LYS A 16 -9.17 -18.89 -32.02
C LYS A 16 -8.25 -20.04 -32.42
N PRO A 17 -7.58 -19.96 -33.58
CA PRO A 17 -6.51 -20.90 -33.94
C PRO A 17 -5.37 -20.81 -32.93
N LYS A 18 -5.10 -21.92 -32.25
CA LYS A 18 -4.09 -22.06 -31.19
C LYS A 18 -2.71 -21.65 -31.72
N GLN A 19 -2.22 -20.50 -31.31
CA GLN A 19 -0.79 -20.21 -31.39
C GLN A 19 -0.02 -21.08 -30.42
N LEU A 20 1.21 -21.44 -30.77
CA LEU A 20 2.13 -22.32 -30.04
C LEU A 20 2.67 -21.70 -28.71
N GLN A 21 1.86 -20.98 -27.97
CA GLN A 21 2.19 -20.57 -26.61
C GLN A 21 1.66 -21.59 -25.62
N PHE A 22 2.46 -21.90 -24.60
CA PHE A 22 2.03 -22.75 -23.48
C PHE A 22 0.86 -22.05 -22.78
N GLN A 23 -0.37 -22.38 -23.18
CA GLN A 23 -1.59 -21.89 -22.53
C GLN A 23 -1.96 -22.85 -21.42
N LEU A 24 -1.98 -22.33 -20.20
CA LEU A 24 -2.48 -23.05 -19.04
C LEU A 24 -4.02 -23.12 -19.13
N ASP A 25 -4.58 -24.29 -19.35
CA ASP A 25 -6.03 -24.50 -19.22
C ASP A 25 -6.36 -24.56 -17.73
N ILE A 26 -6.85 -23.43 -17.17
CA ILE A 26 -7.16 -23.34 -15.73
C ILE A 26 -8.17 -24.39 -15.30
N GLU A 27 -9.13 -24.73 -16.12
CA GLU A 27 -10.13 -25.72 -15.75
C GLU A 27 -9.56 -27.13 -15.68
N LYS A 28 -8.53 -27.43 -16.48
CA LYS A 28 -7.93 -28.78 -16.52
C LYS A 28 -6.60 -28.87 -15.81
N ASP A 29 -5.78 -27.82 -15.89
CA ASP A 29 -4.37 -27.87 -15.47
C ASP A 29 -4.15 -27.28 -14.08
N LEU A 30 -5.04 -26.36 -13.61
CA LEU A 30 -4.88 -25.72 -12.32
C LEU A 30 -5.63 -26.48 -11.22
N ALA A 31 -4.90 -27.28 -10.44
CA ALA A 31 -5.46 -28.03 -9.31
C ALA A 31 -5.39 -27.27 -7.97
N CYS A 32 -4.34 -26.48 -7.77
CA CYS A 32 -4.10 -25.80 -6.49
C CYS A 32 -3.41 -24.45 -6.68
N VAL A 33 -3.80 -23.46 -5.88
CA VAL A 33 -3.13 -22.15 -5.76
C VAL A 33 -2.62 -21.97 -4.34
N VAL A 34 -1.33 -21.75 -4.20
CA VAL A 34 -0.69 -21.41 -2.92
C VAL A 34 -0.50 -19.90 -2.87
N MET A 35 -1.12 -19.24 -1.92
CA MET A 35 -1.00 -17.81 -1.68
C MET A 35 -0.18 -17.58 -0.41
N ASP A 36 1.10 -17.28 -0.59
CA ASP A 36 2.00 -16.95 0.51
C ASP A 36 1.83 -15.48 0.92
N GLU A 37 2.03 -15.19 2.21
CA GLU A 37 1.84 -13.86 2.81
C GLU A 37 0.44 -13.27 2.54
N CYS A 38 -0.62 -14.08 2.67
CA CYS A 38 -1.99 -13.67 2.30
C CYS A 38 -2.53 -12.47 3.11
N HIS A 39 -1.84 -12.02 4.18
CA HIS A 39 -2.16 -10.76 4.87
C HIS A 39 -2.00 -9.51 3.98
N PHE A 40 -1.34 -9.61 2.81
CA PHE A 40 -1.34 -8.55 1.80
C PHE A 40 -2.72 -8.23 1.22
N ILE A 41 -3.74 -9.04 1.49
CA ILE A 41 -5.15 -8.68 1.20
C ILE A 41 -5.57 -7.40 1.93
N LEU A 42 -4.85 -7.00 3.00
CA LEU A 42 -5.07 -5.78 3.77
C LEU A 42 -4.26 -4.57 3.28
N ASP A 43 -3.43 -4.76 2.23
CA ASP A 43 -2.65 -3.68 1.64
C ASP A 43 -3.55 -2.64 0.96
N GLU A 44 -3.32 -1.36 1.25
CA GLU A 44 -4.13 -0.23 0.74
C GLU A 44 -4.13 -0.11 -0.79
N HIS A 45 -3.09 -0.61 -1.45
CA HIS A 45 -2.90 -0.45 -2.89
C HIS A 45 -3.15 -1.73 -3.68
N ARG A 46 -2.91 -2.89 -3.08
CA ARG A 46 -2.93 -4.19 -3.75
C ARG A 46 -3.92 -5.20 -3.14
N GLY A 47 -4.55 -4.87 -2.02
CA GLY A 47 -5.47 -5.78 -1.34
C GLY A 47 -6.62 -6.25 -2.23
N TYR A 48 -7.15 -5.36 -3.06
CA TYR A 48 -8.22 -5.68 -4.01
C TYR A 48 -7.81 -6.76 -5.03
N VAL A 49 -6.52 -6.83 -5.41
CA VAL A 49 -6.01 -7.84 -6.34
C VAL A 49 -6.14 -9.24 -5.74
N TRP A 50 -5.79 -9.37 -4.45
CA TRP A 50 -5.92 -10.63 -3.69
C TRP A 50 -7.36 -11.06 -3.59
N GLU A 51 -8.24 -10.12 -3.24
CA GLU A 51 -9.67 -10.39 -3.07
C GLU A 51 -10.32 -10.81 -4.38
N ASN A 52 -10.09 -10.05 -5.48
CA ASN A 52 -10.57 -10.41 -6.81
C ASN A 52 -10.03 -11.76 -7.29
N THR A 53 -8.74 -12.04 -7.07
CA THR A 53 -8.16 -13.34 -7.44
C THR A 53 -8.86 -14.48 -6.74
N ILE A 54 -9.10 -14.38 -5.43
CA ILE A 54 -9.82 -15.39 -4.66
C ILE A 54 -11.25 -15.57 -5.20
N LEU A 55 -11.95 -14.48 -5.49
CA LEU A 55 -13.32 -14.53 -6.01
C LEU A 55 -13.43 -15.18 -7.39
N MET A 56 -12.40 -15.04 -8.21
CA MET A 56 -12.41 -15.54 -9.59
C MET A 56 -11.90 -16.96 -9.75
N LEU A 57 -11.17 -17.51 -8.77
CA LEU A 57 -10.69 -18.88 -8.86
C LEU A 57 -11.85 -19.87 -9.04
N PRO A 58 -11.76 -20.82 -9.98
CA PRO A 58 -12.78 -21.86 -10.14
C PRO A 58 -13.02 -22.67 -8.87
N ALA A 59 -14.23 -23.23 -8.73
CA ALA A 59 -14.62 -23.93 -7.52
C ALA A 59 -13.79 -25.21 -7.25
N HIS A 60 -13.28 -25.86 -8.29
CA HIS A 60 -12.47 -27.09 -8.16
C HIS A 60 -11.04 -26.80 -7.69
N VAL A 61 -10.52 -25.57 -7.86
CA VAL A 61 -9.14 -25.23 -7.50
C VAL A 61 -8.99 -25.17 -5.98
N GLN A 62 -8.11 -26.00 -5.43
CA GLN A 62 -7.77 -25.95 -4.01
C GLN A 62 -6.97 -24.70 -3.68
N MET A 63 -7.24 -24.07 -2.54
CA MET A 63 -6.45 -22.94 -2.05
C MET A 63 -5.67 -23.31 -0.80
N VAL A 64 -4.40 -22.92 -0.77
CA VAL A 64 -3.55 -22.95 0.43
C VAL A 64 -3.11 -21.53 0.71
N LEU A 65 -3.47 -21.00 1.88
CA LEU A 65 -3.25 -19.61 2.27
C LEU A 65 -2.32 -19.59 3.48
N LEU A 66 -1.18 -18.89 3.34
CA LEU A 66 -0.17 -18.79 4.37
C LEU A 66 -0.05 -17.33 4.83
N SER A 67 0.00 -17.12 6.15
CA SER A 67 0.12 -15.78 6.73
C SER A 67 0.90 -15.78 8.02
N ALA A 68 1.69 -14.75 8.26
CA ALA A 68 2.38 -14.56 9.53
C ALA A 68 1.46 -13.96 10.60
N THR A 69 0.59 -13.01 10.23
CA THR A 69 -0.27 -12.29 11.16
C THR A 69 -1.62 -11.99 10.49
N LEU A 70 -2.69 -12.50 11.04
CA LEU A 70 -4.04 -12.23 10.56
C LEU A 70 -4.96 -12.00 11.76
N ASP A 71 -5.66 -10.87 11.80
CA ASP A 71 -6.75 -10.67 12.75
C ASP A 71 -8.03 -11.31 12.18
N GLN A 72 -8.82 -11.93 13.03
CA GLN A 72 -10.08 -12.57 12.64
C GLN A 72 -9.95 -13.61 11.51
N PRO A 73 -9.12 -14.67 11.67
CA PRO A 73 -8.96 -15.71 10.65
C PRO A 73 -10.26 -16.40 10.27
N GLU A 74 -11.25 -16.47 11.17
CA GLU A 74 -12.58 -17.00 10.93
C GLU A 74 -13.35 -16.21 9.86
N LYS A 75 -13.24 -14.88 9.88
CA LYS A 75 -13.85 -14.02 8.86
C LYS A 75 -13.23 -14.27 7.50
N PHE A 76 -11.89 -14.37 7.47
CA PHE A 76 -11.17 -14.66 6.25
C PHE A 76 -11.48 -16.07 5.70
N ALA A 77 -11.58 -17.08 6.58
CA ALA A 77 -11.98 -18.43 6.18
C ALA A 77 -13.37 -18.44 5.54
N ARG A 78 -14.37 -17.77 6.15
CA ARG A 78 -15.72 -17.65 5.57
C ARG A 78 -15.70 -16.96 4.20
N PHE A 79 -14.93 -15.89 4.04
CA PHE A 79 -14.76 -15.25 2.73
C PHE A 79 -14.21 -16.23 1.69
N CYS A 80 -13.22 -17.04 2.05
CA CYS A 80 -12.64 -18.06 1.15
C CYS A 80 -13.58 -19.23 0.86
N GLU A 81 -14.58 -19.52 1.72
CA GLU A 81 -15.60 -20.54 1.48
C GLU A 81 -16.55 -20.16 0.34
N ARG A 82 -16.73 -18.87 0.07
CA ARG A 82 -17.59 -18.34 -0.99
C ARG A 82 -19.01 -18.89 -0.87
N ASP A 83 -19.89 -18.19 -0.26
CA ASP A 83 -21.27 -18.60 0.00
C ASP A 83 -21.91 -19.40 -1.18
N GLY A 84 -22.41 -20.61 -0.88
CA GLY A 84 -23.06 -21.49 -1.83
C GLY A 84 -22.16 -22.44 -2.64
N GLN A 85 -20.83 -22.35 -2.52
CA GLN A 85 -19.92 -23.35 -3.06
C GLN A 85 -19.55 -24.35 -1.97
N ALA A 86 -19.57 -25.66 -2.30
CA ALA A 86 -19.29 -26.75 -1.36
C ALA A 86 -17.81 -26.83 -0.94
N LYS A 87 -17.20 -25.71 -0.58
CA LYS A 87 -15.83 -25.62 -0.05
C LYS A 87 -15.87 -25.41 1.45
N GLN A 88 -15.12 -26.22 2.16
CA GLN A 88 -14.85 -26.03 3.58
C GLN A 88 -13.42 -25.50 3.73
N VAL A 89 -13.27 -24.40 4.44
CA VAL A 89 -11.95 -23.81 4.77
C VAL A 89 -11.60 -24.15 6.21
N VAL A 90 -10.52 -24.91 6.37
CA VAL A 90 -9.95 -25.23 7.67
C VAL A 90 -8.77 -24.31 7.94
N TRP A 91 -8.80 -23.61 9.05
CA TRP A 91 -7.68 -22.78 9.46
C TRP A 91 -7.01 -23.35 10.72
N SER A 92 -5.69 -23.18 10.79
CA SER A 92 -4.88 -23.55 11.94
C SER A 92 -3.94 -22.43 12.26
N SER A 93 -3.83 -22.05 13.52
CA SER A 93 -2.90 -21.02 13.98
C SER A 93 -2.04 -21.52 15.12
N THR A 94 -0.84 -20.99 15.23
CA THR A 94 0.03 -21.18 16.39
C THR A 94 0.43 -19.83 16.96
N MET A 95 0.24 -19.67 18.26
CA MET A 95 0.70 -18.48 19.00
C MET A 95 2.14 -18.62 19.47
N THR A 96 2.73 -19.81 19.32
CA THR A 96 4.06 -20.12 19.81
C THR A 96 5.06 -19.97 18.66
N ARG A 97 5.94 -18.99 18.78
CA ARG A 97 7.06 -18.84 17.85
C ARG A 97 8.14 -19.88 18.16
N ILE A 98 8.68 -20.53 17.12
CA ILE A 98 9.72 -21.57 17.25
C ILE A 98 10.98 -21.00 17.91
N VAL A 99 11.43 -19.81 17.46
CA VAL A 99 12.54 -19.08 18.09
C VAL A 99 11.95 -17.84 18.77
N PRO A 100 11.79 -17.82 20.09
CA PRO A 100 11.22 -16.67 20.80
C PRO A 100 12.10 -15.43 20.64
N LEU A 101 11.49 -14.25 20.76
CA LEU A 101 12.18 -12.97 20.59
C LEU A 101 12.31 -12.24 21.92
N THR A 102 13.50 -11.72 22.18
CA THR A 102 13.71 -10.73 23.23
C THR A 102 14.02 -9.37 22.62
N HIS A 103 13.33 -8.34 23.07
CA HIS A 103 13.50 -6.97 22.58
C HIS A 103 14.27 -6.15 23.59
N TYR A 104 15.25 -5.42 23.10
CA TYR A 104 16.15 -4.62 23.91
C TYR A 104 16.17 -3.16 23.42
N GLY A 105 16.33 -2.24 24.35
CA GLY A 105 16.82 -0.91 24.09
C GLY A 105 18.35 -0.88 24.22
N PHE A 106 18.98 -0.13 23.35
CA PHE A 106 20.42 0.12 23.37
C PHE A 106 20.67 1.62 23.40
N MET A 107 21.46 2.05 24.37
CA MET A 107 21.94 3.42 24.49
C MET A 107 23.44 3.45 24.74
N THR A 108 24.11 4.39 24.10
CA THR A 108 25.52 4.68 24.33
C THR A 108 25.70 6.13 24.77
N THR A 109 26.88 6.46 25.21
CA THR A 109 27.28 7.84 25.57
C THR A 109 28.74 8.09 25.21
N ILE A 110 29.21 9.31 25.48
CA ILE A 110 30.61 9.74 25.31
C ILE A 110 31.19 10.15 26.65
N GLU A 111 32.49 10.07 26.78
CA GLU A 111 33.17 10.36 28.04
C GLU A 111 32.93 11.78 28.58
N SER A 112 32.59 12.72 27.71
CA SER A 112 32.32 14.11 28.11
C SER A 112 31.17 14.25 29.11
N ILE A 113 30.20 13.29 29.15
CA ILE A 113 29.10 13.30 30.11
C ILE A 113 29.61 13.20 31.55
N PHE A 114 30.66 12.40 31.78
CA PHE A 114 31.23 12.21 33.14
C PHE A 114 31.96 13.48 33.66
N LYS A 115 32.29 14.41 32.77
CA LYS A 115 32.79 15.74 33.15
C LYS A 115 31.67 16.69 33.53
N LYS A 116 30.49 16.53 32.91
CA LYS A 116 29.29 17.37 33.11
C LYS A 116 28.51 16.93 34.35
N VAL A 117 28.33 15.63 34.54
CA VAL A 117 27.64 15.04 35.68
C VAL A 117 28.64 14.84 36.83
N ARG A 118 28.49 15.62 37.91
CA ARG A 118 29.39 15.56 39.05
C ARG A 118 29.01 14.52 40.09
N ASP A 119 27.74 14.13 40.12
CA ASP A 119 27.21 13.15 41.07
C ASP A 119 27.70 11.73 40.75
N LYS A 120 28.35 11.10 41.71
CA LYS A 120 28.94 9.76 41.59
C LYS A 120 27.89 8.68 41.36
N ASP A 121 26.71 8.77 42.00
CA ASP A 121 25.65 7.78 41.90
C ASP A 121 25.03 7.83 40.48
N THR A 122 24.83 9.03 39.93
CA THR A 122 24.38 9.23 38.57
C THR A 122 25.42 8.76 37.54
N GLN A 123 26.73 9.01 37.79
CA GLN A 123 27.79 8.45 36.93
C GLN A 123 27.81 6.90 36.99
N ALA A 124 27.60 6.30 38.15
CA ALA A 124 27.52 4.84 38.25
C ALA A 124 26.31 4.27 37.50
N LYS A 125 25.13 4.94 37.54
CA LYS A 125 23.95 4.58 36.78
C LYS A 125 24.24 4.64 35.28
N ILE A 126 24.85 5.73 34.79
CA ILE A 126 25.22 5.89 33.36
C ILE A 126 26.16 4.74 32.93
N ARG A 127 27.20 4.43 33.68
CA ARG A 127 28.12 3.30 33.38
C ARG A 127 27.44 1.96 33.39
N ASN A 128 26.43 1.76 34.24
CA ASN A 128 25.69 0.51 34.31
C ASN A 128 24.72 0.30 33.15
N SER A 129 24.17 1.36 32.57
CA SER A 129 23.18 1.29 31.49
C SER A 129 23.78 1.52 30.09
N ALA A 130 24.88 2.29 30.00
CA ALA A 130 25.52 2.58 28.70
C ALA A 130 26.18 1.33 28.09
N ASN A 131 26.06 1.19 26.77
CA ASN A 131 26.61 0.08 25.97
C ASN A 131 26.09 -1.31 26.38
N LYS A 132 24.90 -1.36 26.99
CA LYS A 132 24.25 -2.61 27.41
C LYS A 132 22.88 -2.74 26.76
N PHE A 133 22.43 -3.97 26.64
CA PHE A 133 21.07 -4.30 26.17
C PHE A 133 20.12 -4.30 27.37
N ILE A 134 19.19 -3.32 27.38
CA ILE A 134 18.16 -3.16 28.41
C ILE A 134 16.89 -3.83 27.89
N THR A 135 16.37 -4.82 28.62
CA THR A 135 15.19 -5.58 28.15
C THR A 135 13.94 -4.72 28.13
N LEU A 136 13.30 -4.60 26.98
CA LEU A 136 12.01 -3.92 26.75
C LEU A 136 10.83 -4.88 26.68
N LYS A 137 11.05 -6.08 26.09
CA LYS A 137 10.03 -7.13 26.01
C LYS A 137 10.72 -8.48 26.12
N THR A 138 10.21 -9.33 27.01
CA THR A 138 10.77 -10.66 27.24
C THR A 138 10.38 -11.65 26.15
N GLU A 139 11.04 -12.79 26.09
CA GLU A 139 10.71 -13.93 25.24
C GLU A 139 9.26 -14.44 25.40
N LYS A 140 8.67 -14.22 26.58
CA LYS A 140 7.26 -14.52 26.89
C LYS A 140 6.28 -13.45 26.41
N GLY A 141 6.75 -12.43 25.67
CA GLY A 141 5.92 -11.37 25.12
C GLY A 141 5.53 -10.26 26.10
N GLN A 142 6.08 -10.24 27.33
CA GLN A 142 5.74 -9.25 28.35
C GLN A 142 6.60 -8.00 28.22
N PHE A 143 5.95 -6.84 28.11
CA PHE A 143 6.62 -5.54 28.13
C PHE A 143 7.20 -5.25 29.53
N GLN A 144 8.40 -4.67 29.56
CA GLN A 144 9.15 -4.38 30.78
C GLN A 144 9.17 -2.87 31.05
N ASP A 145 8.26 -2.40 31.91
CA ASP A 145 8.20 -0.98 32.29
C ASP A 145 9.48 -0.50 33.00
N ALA A 146 10.16 -1.38 33.73
CA ALA A 146 11.44 -1.07 34.37
C ALA A 146 12.52 -0.72 33.32
N GLY A 147 12.65 -1.54 32.26
CA GLY A 147 13.59 -1.30 31.17
C GLY A 147 13.26 -0.02 30.41
N TYR A 148 11.99 0.23 30.12
CA TYR A 148 11.55 1.49 29.51
C TYR A 148 11.93 2.71 30.35
N ASN A 149 11.68 2.67 31.66
CA ASN A 149 11.99 3.76 32.58
C ASN A 149 13.51 4.01 32.66
N GLU A 150 14.32 2.96 32.64
CA GLU A 150 15.78 3.06 32.60
C GLU A 150 16.26 3.81 31.35
N ILE A 151 15.74 3.44 30.19
CA ILE A 151 16.05 4.13 28.92
C ILE A 151 15.59 5.58 28.95
N LYS A 152 14.39 5.85 29.46
CA LYS A 152 13.83 7.20 29.59
C LYS A 152 14.72 8.08 30.50
N GLN A 153 15.13 7.56 31.66
CA GLN A 153 16.02 8.28 32.57
C GLN A 153 17.38 8.56 31.93
N MET A 154 17.97 7.57 31.23
CA MET A 154 19.22 7.73 30.52
C MET A 154 19.11 8.81 29.44
N LYS A 155 18.04 8.80 28.64
CA LYS A 155 17.81 9.81 27.60
C LYS A 155 17.66 11.19 28.20
N GLN A 156 16.86 11.36 29.25
CA GLN A 156 16.72 12.63 29.96
C GLN A 156 18.06 13.14 30.52
N LEU A 157 18.91 12.24 31.03
CA LEU A 157 20.25 12.64 31.50
C LEU A 157 21.15 13.14 30.37
N LEU A 158 21.08 12.51 29.19
CA LEU A 158 21.82 12.97 28.01
C LEU A 158 21.30 14.34 27.52
N ASP A 159 19.98 14.48 27.42
CA ASP A 159 19.33 15.71 26.94
C ASP A 159 19.57 16.88 27.92
N ASN A 160 19.42 16.68 29.24
CA ASN A 160 19.66 17.69 30.25
C ASN A 160 21.13 18.17 30.34
N ASN A 161 22.05 17.38 29.83
CA ASN A 161 23.48 17.71 29.80
C ASN A 161 23.97 18.10 28.40
N ASP A 162 23.06 18.35 27.45
CA ASP A 162 23.39 18.71 26.04
C ASP A 162 24.44 17.76 25.43
N VAL A 163 24.19 16.45 25.54
CA VAL A 163 25.05 15.42 24.98
C VAL A 163 24.43 14.89 23.69
N PHE A 164 24.90 15.43 22.56
CA PHE A 164 24.51 14.98 21.24
C PHE A 164 25.49 13.93 20.72
N LEU A 165 24.95 12.80 20.29
CA LEU A 165 25.72 11.69 19.75
C LEU A 165 25.61 11.65 18.23
N LYS A 166 26.76 11.54 17.55
CA LYS A 166 26.78 11.30 16.11
C LYS A 166 26.26 9.88 15.84
N ARG A 167 25.45 9.74 14.79
CA ARG A 167 24.92 8.43 14.36
C ARG A 167 26.03 7.40 14.16
N SER A 168 27.12 7.78 13.53
CA SER A 168 28.29 6.91 13.32
C SER A 168 28.88 6.37 14.62
N HIS A 169 28.92 7.17 15.71
CA HIS A 169 29.36 6.70 17.01
C HIS A 169 28.42 5.64 17.61
N VAL A 170 27.10 5.90 17.55
CA VAL A 170 26.08 4.97 18.05
C VAL A 170 26.15 3.63 17.30
N LEU A 171 26.18 3.69 15.97
CA LEU A 171 26.20 2.48 15.13
C LEU A 171 27.49 1.66 15.29
N ASN A 172 28.67 2.32 15.38
CA ASN A 172 29.92 1.60 15.59
C ASN A 172 30.00 0.99 16.99
N THR A 173 29.52 1.69 18.04
CA THR A 173 29.46 1.13 19.39
C THR A 173 28.52 -0.06 19.46
N LEU A 174 27.35 0.04 18.79
CA LEU A 174 26.44 -1.11 18.68
C LEU A 174 27.09 -2.28 17.91
N ALA A 175 27.69 -2.01 16.74
CA ALA A 175 28.35 -3.04 15.94
C ALA A 175 29.43 -3.78 16.75
N LYS A 176 30.27 -3.04 17.51
CA LYS A 176 31.25 -3.61 18.42
C LYS A 176 30.61 -4.49 19.48
N THR A 177 29.52 -4.02 20.12
CA THR A 177 28.80 -4.78 21.13
C THR A 177 28.16 -6.07 20.56
N LEU A 178 27.64 -6.01 19.30
CA LEU A 178 27.10 -7.18 18.62
C LEU A 178 28.19 -8.22 18.30
N VAL A 179 29.39 -7.77 17.90
CA VAL A 179 30.56 -8.67 17.69
C VAL A 179 30.97 -9.31 19.02
N GLU A 180 31.17 -8.52 20.08
CA GLU A 180 31.60 -9.00 21.40
C GLU A 180 30.62 -10.00 22.04
N LYS A 181 29.32 -9.86 21.73
CA LYS A 181 28.27 -10.75 22.24
C LYS A 181 27.87 -11.86 21.27
N GLU A 182 28.58 -12.03 20.17
CA GLU A 182 28.30 -13.03 19.14
C GLU A 182 26.85 -12.96 18.60
N MET A 183 26.32 -11.75 18.42
CA MET A 183 24.94 -11.51 17.99
C MET A 183 24.82 -11.25 16.47
N LEU A 184 25.86 -11.51 15.69
CA LEU A 184 25.82 -11.44 14.23
C LEU A 184 25.37 -12.79 13.62
N PRO A 185 24.79 -12.80 12.41
CA PRO A 185 24.52 -11.66 11.52
C PRO A 185 23.34 -10.81 11.99
N ALA A 186 23.41 -9.51 11.69
CA ALA A 186 22.41 -8.53 12.07
C ALA A 186 21.77 -7.86 10.84
N LEU A 187 20.45 -7.66 10.88
CA LEU A 187 19.67 -6.88 9.93
C LEU A 187 19.29 -5.55 10.57
N VAL A 188 19.70 -4.44 9.97
CA VAL A 188 19.47 -3.09 10.46
C VAL A 188 18.43 -2.39 9.61
N PHE A 189 17.25 -2.16 10.16
CA PHE A 189 16.20 -1.41 9.50
C PHE A 189 16.39 0.09 9.61
N THR A 190 16.36 0.74 8.44
CA THR A 190 16.34 2.19 8.26
C THR A 190 15.28 2.55 7.22
N PHE A 191 14.35 3.47 7.55
CA PHE A 191 13.19 3.74 6.68
C PHE A 191 13.44 4.84 5.63
N SER A 192 14.70 5.04 5.24
CA SER A 192 15.11 5.93 4.17
C SER A 192 16.25 5.30 3.36
N ARG A 193 16.11 5.24 2.04
CA ARG A 193 17.14 4.71 1.13
C ARG A 193 18.48 5.40 1.35
N LYS A 194 18.50 6.74 1.43
CA LYS A 194 19.68 7.55 1.71
C LYS A 194 20.33 7.17 3.04
N ASN A 195 19.52 6.94 4.08
CA ASN A 195 20.04 6.53 5.38
C ASN A 195 20.56 5.10 5.37
N VAL A 196 20.02 4.17 4.57
CA VAL A 196 20.59 2.82 4.39
C VAL A 196 22.03 2.92 3.93
N GLU A 197 22.28 3.66 2.85
CA GLU A 197 23.63 3.82 2.30
C GLU A 197 24.57 4.57 3.25
N MET A 198 24.08 5.65 3.88
CA MET A 198 24.89 6.44 4.81
C MET A 198 25.26 5.64 6.05
N CYS A 199 24.30 4.92 6.66
CA CYS A 199 24.57 4.11 7.83
C CYS A 199 25.58 2.98 7.53
N ALA A 200 25.47 2.33 6.38
CA ALA A 200 26.40 1.30 5.96
C ALA A 200 27.84 1.85 5.78
N LYS A 201 27.99 3.00 5.15
CA LYS A 201 29.28 3.69 4.96
C LYS A 201 29.91 4.16 6.27
N GLU A 202 29.12 4.49 7.29
CA GLU A 202 29.57 4.93 8.60
C GLU A 202 30.16 3.84 9.49
N ILE A 203 29.95 2.56 9.17
CA ILE A 203 30.52 1.45 9.93
C ILE A 203 32.01 1.32 9.63
N THR A 204 32.80 1.54 10.65
CA THR A 204 34.27 1.36 10.64
C THR A 204 34.75 0.20 11.49
N THR A 205 33.86 -0.36 12.31
CA THR A 205 34.12 -1.53 13.17
C THR A 205 34.39 -2.75 12.30
N ASN A 206 35.44 -3.50 12.62
CA ASN A 206 35.71 -4.76 11.96
C ASN A 206 34.65 -5.80 12.34
N LEU A 207 33.92 -6.31 11.35
CA LEU A 207 32.87 -7.31 11.51
C LEU A 207 33.33 -8.74 11.17
N LEU A 208 34.46 -8.87 10.53
CA LEU A 208 35.03 -10.16 10.09
C LEU A 208 36.12 -10.59 11.05
N GLU A 209 36.36 -11.91 11.09
CA GLU A 209 37.51 -12.50 11.79
C GLU A 209 38.83 -12.05 11.12
N PHE A 210 39.90 -12.02 11.89
CA PHE A 210 41.19 -11.50 11.43
C PHE A 210 41.72 -12.23 10.21
N ASP A 211 41.47 -13.53 10.11
CA ASP A 211 41.94 -14.43 9.02
C ASP A 211 40.83 -14.72 8.00
N SER A 212 39.74 -13.95 7.99
CA SER A 212 38.62 -14.16 7.09
C SER A 212 39.01 -14.04 5.63
N LYS A 213 38.64 -15.04 4.83
CA LYS A 213 38.83 -15.04 3.38
C LYS A 213 37.76 -14.27 2.61
N VAL A 214 36.73 -13.77 3.30
CA VAL A 214 35.60 -13.07 2.67
C VAL A 214 36.03 -11.90 1.78
N PRO A 215 36.92 -10.98 2.21
CA PRO A 215 37.37 -9.87 1.36
C PRO A 215 37.95 -10.30 0.01
N TYR A 216 38.68 -11.40 -0.01
CA TYR A 216 39.32 -11.92 -1.23
C TYR A 216 38.38 -12.72 -2.14
N THR A 217 37.27 -13.21 -1.60
CA THR A 217 36.31 -14.05 -2.34
C THR A 217 35.17 -13.27 -2.93
N ILE A 218 34.76 -12.19 -2.30
CA ILE A 218 33.57 -11.37 -2.67
C ILE A 218 33.67 -10.87 -4.11
N GLN A 219 34.76 -10.18 -4.45
CA GLN A 219 34.92 -9.61 -5.78
C GLN A 219 34.87 -10.68 -6.85
N ARG A 220 35.64 -11.80 -6.66
CA ARG A 220 35.67 -12.89 -7.60
C ARG A 220 34.33 -13.57 -7.80
N GLU A 221 33.59 -13.78 -6.70
CA GLU A 221 32.29 -14.44 -6.77
C GLU A 221 31.23 -13.53 -7.40
N ALA A 222 31.20 -12.24 -7.05
CA ALA A 222 30.30 -11.27 -7.68
C ALA A 222 30.55 -11.16 -9.18
N GLU A 223 31.84 -11.08 -9.58
CA GLU A 223 32.26 -11.07 -11.00
C GLU A 223 31.87 -12.36 -11.72
N GLN A 224 32.06 -13.51 -11.10
CA GLN A 224 31.69 -14.80 -11.68
C GLN A 224 30.19 -14.94 -11.89
N ILE A 225 29.39 -14.48 -10.93
CA ILE A 225 27.92 -14.46 -11.02
C ILE A 225 27.48 -13.57 -12.18
N LEU A 226 28.01 -12.34 -12.25
CA LEU A 226 27.67 -11.41 -13.33
C LEU A 226 28.03 -11.95 -14.71
N ARG A 227 29.28 -12.45 -14.88
CA ARG A 227 29.75 -13.03 -16.15
C ARG A 227 28.93 -14.23 -16.60
N GLY A 228 28.45 -15.04 -15.65
CA GLY A 228 27.69 -16.25 -15.95
C GLY A 228 26.23 -15.99 -16.36
N LYS A 229 25.64 -14.85 -15.95
CA LYS A 229 24.21 -14.58 -16.09
C LYS A 229 23.87 -13.35 -16.94
N ILE A 230 24.75 -12.36 -17.01
CA ILE A 230 24.48 -11.06 -17.60
C ILE A 230 25.33 -10.85 -18.86
N LYS A 231 24.71 -10.60 -20.00
CA LYS A 231 25.41 -10.43 -21.29
C LYS A 231 26.32 -9.20 -21.29
N ASN A 232 25.85 -8.09 -20.73
CA ASN A 232 26.57 -6.81 -20.65
C ASN A 232 27.19 -6.58 -19.26
N TYR A 233 27.73 -7.62 -18.63
CA TYR A 233 28.30 -7.58 -17.26
C TYR A 233 29.39 -6.52 -17.08
N GLN A 234 30.14 -6.18 -18.12
CA GLN A 234 31.23 -5.19 -18.05
C GLN A 234 30.69 -3.78 -17.72
N GLU A 235 29.51 -3.42 -18.24
CA GLU A 235 28.86 -2.15 -17.95
C GLU A 235 28.54 -2.01 -16.45
N TYR A 236 28.02 -3.09 -15.85
CA TYR A 236 27.72 -3.14 -14.42
C TYR A 236 28.98 -3.01 -13.57
N MET A 237 30.07 -3.69 -13.95
CA MET A 237 31.32 -3.67 -13.18
C MET A 237 32.03 -2.31 -13.18
N GLN A 238 31.77 -1.47 -14.18
CA GLN A 238 32.34 -0.11 -14.27
C GLN A 238 31.52 0.94 -13.50
N MET A 239 30.32 0.57 -13.01
CA MET A 239 29.47 1.52 -12.30
C MET A 239 30.01 1.88 -10.91
N PRO A 240 29.95 3.15 -10.50
CA PRO A 240 30.29 3.57 -9.15
C PRO A 240 29.51 2.82 -8.07
N GLU A 241 28.22 2.52 -8.32
CA GLU A 241 27.34 1.76 -7.43
C GLU A 241 27.84 0.34 -7.19
N TYR A 242 28.30 -0.34 -8.24
CA TYR A 242 28.91 -1.66 -8.13
C TYR A 242 30.19 -1.61 -7.29
N ILE A 243 31.10 -0.69 -7.62
CA ILE A 243 32.38 -0.54 -6.93
C ILE A 243 32.15 -0.27 -5.43
N GLN A 244 31.25 0.65 -5.11
CA GLN A 244 30.91 0.96 -3.71
C GLN A 244 30.28 -0.24 -2.99
N LEU A 245 29.41 -0.97 -3.69
CA LEU A 245 28.77 -2.17 -3.13
C LEU A 245 29.82 -3.24 -2.80
N ILE A 246 30.75 -3.53 -3.70
CA ILE A 246 31.83 -4.51 -3.46
C ILE A 246 32.68 -4.09 -2.27
N GLN A 247 33.07 -2.82 -2.15
CA GLN A 247 33.81 -2.31 -1.01
C GLN A 247 33.12 -2.48 0.34
N LEU A 248 31.78 -2.40 0.36
CA LEU A 248 30.99 -2.67 1.57
C LEU A 248 30.93 -4.19 1.86
N LEU A 249 30.67 -4.98 0.84
CA LEU A 249 30.60 -6.43 0.95
C LEU A 249 31.91 -7.03 1.45
N GLU A 250 33.06 -6.53 1.01
CA GLU A 250 34.39 -6.93 1.48
C GLU A 250 34.59 -6.72 2.98
N LYS A 251 33.83 -5.76 3.58
CA LYS A 251 33.82 -5.54 5.04
C LYS A 251 32.75 -6.38 5.77
N GLY A 252 32.04 -7.24 5.04
CA GLY A 252 30.92 -8.00 5.58
C GLY A 252 29.64 -7.16 5.75
N ILE A 253 29.54 -6.01 5.07
CA ILE A 253 28.39 -5.10 5.13
C ILE A 253 27.59 -5.19 3.82
N GLY A 254 26.28 -5.37 3.92
CA GLY A 254 25.37 -5.31 2.78
C GLY A 254 24.43 -4.12 2.88
N ILE A 255 23.89 -3.70 1.74
CA ILE A 255 22.79 -2.75 1.63
C ILE A 255 21.69 -3.34 0.76
N HIS A 256 20.43 -3.06 1.12
CA HIS A 256 19.28 -3.54 0.35
C HIS A 256 18.10 -2.57 0.43
N HIS A 257 17.73 -1.99 -0.70
CA HIS A 257 16.56 -1.12 -0.83
C HIS A 257 16.07 -1.06 -2.28
N SER A 258 14.83 -0.63 -2.47
CA SER A 258 14.16 -0.61 -3.76
C SER A 258 14.73 0.37 -4.80
N GLY A 259 15.59 1.31 -4.39
CA GLY A 259 16.29 2.23 -5.31
C GLY A 259 17.59 1.67 -5.89
N MET A 260 18.05 0.49 -5.46
CA MET A 260 19.21 -0.18 -6.06
C MET A 260 18.85 -0.75 -7.43
N ILE A 261 19.88 -0.82 -8.28
CA ILE A 261 19.79 -1.56 -9.55
C ILE A 261 19.41 -3.01 -9.25
N PRO A 262 18.39 -3.60 -9.90
CA PRO A 262 17.91 -4.95 -9.59
C PRO A 262 19.02 -6.01 -9.55
N VAL A 263 19.88 -6.04 -10.54
CA VAL A 263 21.03 -6.98 -10.61
C VAL A 263 21.97 -6.83 -9.41
N LEU A 264 22.28 -5.60 -8.98
CA LEU A 264 23.14 -5.37 -7.81
C LEU A 264 22.45 -5.79 -6.50
N ARG A 265 21.14 -5.60 -6.41
CA ARG A 265 20.36 -6.07 -5.27
C ARG A 265 20.37 -7.60 -5.17
N GLU A 266 20.20 -8.30 -6.30
CA GLU A 266 20.29 -9.76 -6.39
C GLU A 266 21.68 -10.28 -6.00
N ILE A 267 22.77 -9.57 -6.33
CA ILE A 267 24.12 -9.90 -5.83
C ILE A 267 24.14 -9.91 -4.31
N VAL A 268 23.56 -8.89 -3.66
CA VAL A 268 23.49 -8.83 -2.18
C VAL A 268 22.75 -10.05 -1.64
N GLU A 269 21.63 -10.42 -2.25
CA GLU A 269 20.82 -11.59 -1.87
C GLU A 269 21.63 -12.90 -1.98
N PHE A 270 22.41 -13.08 -3.04
CA PHE A 270 23.36 -14.20 -3.17
C PHE A 270 24.45 -14.17 -2.10
N MET A 271 25.00 -12.99 -1.77
CA MET A 271 26.04 -12.88 -0.74
C MET A 271 25.49 -13.15 0.67
N ILE A 272 24.22 -12.82 0.92
CA ILE A 272 23.53 -13.19 2.17
C ILE A 272 23.38 -14.71 2.25
N SER A 273 22.91 -15.36 1.19
CA SER A 273 22.70 -16.82 1.19
C SER A 273 24.01 -17.59 1.39
N LYS A 274 25.13 -17.03 0.96
CA LYS A 274 26.50 -17.55 1.20
C LYS A 274 27.10 -17.18 2.57
N ARG A 275 26.34 -16.46 3.41
CA ARG A 275 26.74 -16.02 4.77
C ARG A 275 27.94 -15.09 4.82
N TYR A 276 28.25 -14.38 3.72
CA TYR A 276 29.35 -13.43 3.68
C TYR A 276 29.01 -12.12 4.38
N ILE A 277 27.73 -11.75 4.45
CA ILE A 277 27.27 -10.52 5.09
C ILE A 277 27.05 -10.75 6.58
N LYS A 278 27.69 -9.91 7.40
CA LYS A 278 27.56 -9.90 8.86
C LYS A 278 26.59 -8.83 9.34
N MET A 279 26.49 -7.72 8.62
CA MET A 279 25.57 -6.63 8.95
C MET A 279 24.92 -6.12 7.65
N LEU A 280 23.59 -6.24 7.58
CA LEU A 280 22.81 -5.82 6.42
C LEU A 280 21.96 -4.60 6.79
N PHE A 281 22.12 -3.51 6.07
CA PHE A 281 21.25 -2.32 6.19
C PHE A 281 20.16 -2.37 5.13
N ALA A 282 18.89 -2.29 5.56
CA ALA A 282 17.77 -2.44 4.63
C ALA A 282 16.59 -1.54 4.97
N THR A 283 15.76 -1.26 3.97
CA THR A 283 14.42 -0.71 4.17
C THR A 283 13.43 -1.82 4.51
N ASP A 284 12.21 -1.44 4.91
CA ASP A 284 11.12 -2.36 5.25
C ASP A 284 10.79 -3.38 4.14
N SER A 285 11.02 -3.03 2.87
CA SER A 285 10.82 -3.94 1.73
C SER A 285 11.61 -5.27 1.85
N PHE A 286 12.70 -5.29 2.61
CA PHE A 286 13.46 -6.50 2.89
C PHE A 286 12.74 -7.48 3.83
N SER A 287 11.74 -7.02 4.57
CA SER A 287 10.95 -7.87 5.47
C SER A 287 10.11 -8.92 4.73
N ILE A 288 9.97 -8.81 3.41
CA ILE A 288 9.08 -9.60 2.57
C ILE A 288 9.91 -10.56 1.69
N GLY A 289 9.56 -11.84 1.71
CA GLY A 289 9.94 -12.84 0.69
C GLY A 289 11.36 -13.42 0.74
N LEU A 290 12.31 -12.84 1.46
CA LEU A 290 13.67 -13.36 1.52
C LEU A 290 13.90 -14.23 2.76
N ASN A 291 14.35 -15.47 2.54
CA ASN A 291 14.75 -16.37 3.62
C ASN A 291 16.24 -16.15 3.97
N CYS A 292 16.48 -15.31 4.98
CA CYS A 292 17.83 -14.98 5.42
C CYS A 292 18.05 -15.44 6.86
N GLU A 293 19.20 -16.04 7.11
CA GLU A 293 19.59 -16.51 8.44
C GLU A 293 20.10 -15.34 9.30
N ILE A 294 19.19 -14.55 9.86
CA ILE A 294 19.48 -13.39 10.69
C ILE A 294 19.32 -13.75 12.17
N LYS A 295 20.32 -13.49 12.99
CA LYS A 295 20.27 -13.68 14.46
C LYS A 295 19.65 -12.48 15.15
N THR A 296 20.03 -11.28 14.73
CA THR A 296 19.61 -10.02 15.38
C THR A 296 18.97 -9.07 14.39
N VAL A 297 17.85 -8.45 14.77
CA VAL A 297 17.24 -7.34 14.07
C VAL A 297 17.49 -6.05 14.85
N VAL A 298 17.88 -4.98 14.16
CA VAL A 298 18.14 -3.67 14.74
C VAL A 298 17.22 -2.63 14.13
N PHE A 299 16.58 -1.82 14.96
CA PHE A 299 15.79 -0.66 14.52
C PHE A 299 16.56 0.63 14.84
N THR A 300 16.86 1.41 13.81
CA THR A 300 17.46 2.75 13.97
C THR A 300 16.42 3.81 14.30
N THR A 301 15.16 3.54 14.01
CA THR A 301 13.98 4.32 14.39
C THR A 301 12.76 3.42 14.43
N VAL A 302 11.71 3.83 15.14
CA VAL A 302 10.38 3.19 15.16
C VAL A 302 9.32 4.08 14.48
N GLN A 303 9.76 5.10 13.75
CA GLN A 303 8.93 5.98 12.95
C GLN A 303 9.24 5.80 11.48
N LYS A 304 8.22 5.91 10.64
CA LYS A 304 8.30 5.83 9.18
C LYS A 304 7.50 6.96 8.57
N PHE A 305 8.04 7.56 7.48
CA PHE A 305 7.33 8.53 6.68
C PHE A 305 6.36 7.81 5.72
N ASP A 306 5.08 8.17 5.76
CA ASP A 306 4.02 7.55 4.94
C ASP A 306 3.79 8.24 3.58
N GLY A 307 4.51 9.32 3.33
CA GLY A 307 4.34 10.20 2.16
C GLY A 307 3.84 11.59 2.52
N ASN A 308 3.21 11.75 3.70
CA ASN A 308 2.69 13.02 4.20
C ASN A 308 3.34 13.44 5.52
N PHE A 309 3.47 12.52 6.48
CA PHE A 309 4.05 12.78 7.79
C PHE A 309 4.74 11.55 8.38
N GLU A 310 5.58 11.78 9.40
CA GLU A 310 6.19 10.69 10.15
C GLU A 310 5.18 10.09 11.14
N GLN A 311 5.01 8.78 11.09
CA GLN A 311 4.15 8.03 12.01
C GLN A 311 4.88 6.83 12.60
N TYR A 312 4.43 6.40 13.78
CA TYR A 312 4.96 5.21 14.40
C TYR A 312 4.61 3.95 13.60
N LEU A 313 5.53 2.99 13.62
CA LEU A 313 5.30 1.68 13.02
C LEU A 313 4.04 1.04 13.56
N GLN A 314 3.21 0.54 12.67
CA GLN A 314 2.06 -0.28 13.04
C GLN A 314 2.53 -1.61 13.65
N PRO A 315 1.81 -2.16 14.64
CA PRO A 315 2.21 -3.38 15.33
C PRO A 315 2.47 -4.58 14.41
N HIS A 316 1.67 -4.73 13.36
CA HIS A 316 1.86 -5.81 12.38
C HIS A 316 3.15 -5.66 11.58
N ALA A 317 3.44 -4.45 11.09
CA ALA A 317 4.65 -4.14 10.35
C ALA A 317 5.90 -4.33 11.24
N TYR A 318 5.84 -3.84 12.48
CA TYR A 318 6.89 -4.07 13.47
C TYR A 318 7.13 -5.56 13.73
N THR A 319 6.06 -6.33 13.95
CA THR A 319 6.13 -7.77 14.23
C THR A 319 6.72 -8.55 13.05
N GLN A 320 6.36 -8.19 11.82
CA GLN A 320 6.90 -8.81 10.61
C GLN A 320 8.41 -8.55 10.49
N MET A 321 8.86 -7.30 10.69
CA MET A 321 10.27 -6.94 10.65
C MET A 321 11.07 -7.57 11.80
N ALA A 322 10.59 -7.47 13.03
CA ALA A 322 11.19 -8.10 14.21
C ALA A 322 11.24 -9.63 14.05
N GLY A 323 10.24 -10.17 13.37
CA GLY A 323 10.12 -11.58 13.05
C GLY A 323 11.26 -12.15 12.18
N ARG A 324 12.08 -11.34 11.57
CA ARG A 324 13.29 -11.80 10.85
C ARG A 324 14.43 -12.21 11.80
N ALA A 325 14.36 -11.89 13.09
CA ALA A 325 15.35 -12.28 14.07
C ALA A 325 15.17 -13.75 14.51
N GLY A 326 16.29 -14.45 14.74
CA GLY A 326 16.32 -15.82 15.25
C GLY A 326 16.27 -16.87 14.14
N ARG A 327 17.37 -17.59 13.97
CA ARG A 327 17.55 -18.63 12.94
C ARG A 327 16.93 -19.93 13.44
N ARG A 328 16.00 -20.47 12.66
CA ARG A 328 15.36 -21.74 12.97
C ARG A 328 16.40 -22.88 13.04
N ASN A 329 16.30 -23.75 14.04
CA ASN A 329 17.20 -24.88 14.30
C ASN A 329 18.64 -24.50 14.67
N ILE A 330 18.96 -23.21 14.85
CA ILE A 330 20.30 -22.72 15.20
C ILE A 330 20.23 -21.92 16.51
N ASP A 331 19.35 -20.93 16.59
CA ASP A 331 19.26 -20.03 17.72
C ASP A 331 18.13 -20.46 18.68
N THR A 332 18.40 -20.33 19.97
CA THR A 332 17.37 -20.55 21.03
C THR A 332 16.52 -19.30 21.25
N VAL A 333 17.08 -18.11 20.99
CA VAL A 333 16.41 -16.80 21.13
C VAL A 333 16.87 -15.89 20.00
N GLY A 334 15.94 -15.19 19.38
CA GLY A 334 16.21 -14.10 18.45
C GLY A 334 16.26 -12.76 19.18
N HIS A 335 17.12 -11.87 18.73
CA HIS A 335 17.37 -10.60 19.39
C HIS A 335 16.83 -9.44 18.54
N VAL A 336 16.09 -8.53 19.18
CA VAL A 336 15.61 -7.30 18.56
C VAL A 336 16.13 -6.12 19.34
N VAL A 337 16.86 -5.21 18.69
CA VAL A 337 17.57 -4.11 19.34
C VAL A 337 17.06 -2.77 18.81
N HIS A 338 16.70 -1.85 19.67
CA HIS A 338 16.31 -0.49 19.34
C HIS A 338 17.44 0.49 19.67
N CYS A 339 17.91 1.26 18.69
CA CYS A 339 18.93 2.30 18.89
C CYS A 339 18.32 3.56 19.49
N ASN A 340 18.01 3.58 20.78
CA ASN A 340 17.24 4.66 21.43
C ASN A 340 17.94 6.04 21.45
N ASN A 341 19.22 6.13 21.11
CA ASN A 341 19.89 7.41 20.88
C ASN A 341 19.45 8.08 19.57
N LEU A 342 19.00 7.32 18.56
CA LEU A 342 18.83 7.80 17.19
C LEU A 342 17.43 8.33 16.89
N PHE A 343 16.46 8.12 17.77
CA PHE A 343 15.08 8.58 17.56
C PHE A 343 14.47 9.10 18.87
N PRO A 344 13.43 9.94 18.80
CA PRO A 344 12.66 10.37 19.96
C PRO A 344 12.02 9.16 20.65
N LEU A 345 12.15 9.07 21.98
CA LEU A 345 11.55 7.96 22.71
C LEU A 345 10.02 8.11 22.71
N PRO A 346 9.25 7.14 22.21
CA PRO A 346 7.79 7.16 22.29
C PRO A 346 7.33 7.14 23.75
N SER A 347 6.11 7.59 24.03
CA SER A 347 5.50 7.37 25.35
C SER A 347 5.42 5.89 25.68
N SER A 348 5.33 5.52 26.96
CA SER A 348 5.24 4.11 27.38
C SER A 348 4.06 3.38 26.70
N THR A 349 2.93 4.08 26.56
CA THR A 349 1.72 3.55 25.91
C THR A 349 1.94 3.28 24.43
N GLU A 350 2.50 4.26 23.69
CA GLU A 350 2.81 4.12 22.28
C GLU A 350 3.84 3.01 22.04
N TYR A 351 4.91 2.99 22.84
CA TYR A 351 5.96 1.99 22.69
C TYR A 351 5.43 0.57 22.96
N LYS A 352 4.58 0.42 23.99
CA LYS A 352 3.89 -0.83 24.28
C LYS A 352 2.96 -1.24 23.14
N THR A 353 2.26 -0.28 22.52
CA THR A 353 1.42 -0.55 21.35
C THR A 353 2.23 -1.04 20.16
N ILE A 354 3.38 -0.42 19.87
CA ILE A 354 4.27 -0.85 18.77
C ILE A 354 4.75 -2.30 19.02
N LEU A 355 5.22 -2.59 20.23
CA LEU A 355 5.86 -3.87 20.54
C LEU A 355 4.88 -5.03 20.80
N CYS A 356 3.68 -4.73 21.30
CA CYS A 356 2.72 -5.72 21.80
C CYS A 356 1.30 -5.54 21.26
N GLY A 357 1.07 -4.60 20.34
CA GLY A 357 -0.24 -4.34 19.77
C GLY A 357 -0.80 -5.49 18.93
N LYS A 358 -2.09 -5.42 18.65
CA LYS A 358 -2.80 -6.41 17.85
C LYS A 358 -2.44 -6.30 16.36
N PRO A 359 -2.61 -7.38 15.57
CA PRO A 359 -2.54 -7.31 14.12
C PRO A 359 -3.50 -6.28 13.52
N GLN A 360 -3.29 -5.95 12.26
CA GLN A 360 -4.20 -5.08 11.51
C GLN A 360 -5.58 -5.73 11.41
N LYS A 361 -6.62 -4.92 11.64
CA LYS A 361 -8.01 -5.36 11.53
C LYS A 361 -8.32 -5.83 10.10
N MET A 362 -9.06 -6.93 9.99
CA MET A 362 -9.50 -7.48 8.71
C MET A 362 -10.61 -6.61 8.11
N GLU A 363 -10.24 -5.73 7.19
CA GLU A 363 -11.15 -4.87 6.44
C GLU A 363 -10.93 -5.05 4.94
N SER A 364 -12.00 -5.15 4.17
CA SER A 364 -11.93 -5.30 2.71
C SER A 364 -11.28 -4.08 2.04
N LYS A 365 -10.51 -4.35 0.99
CA LYS A 365 -9.98 -3.34 0.05
C LYS A 365 -10.60 -3.48 -1.34
N PHE A 366 -11.75 -4.12 -1.40
CA PHE A 366 -12.51 -4.33 -2.64
C PHE A 366 -13.24 -3.05 -3.04
N HIS A 367 -13.21 -2.76 -4.34
CA HIS A 367 -13.92 -1.65 -4.97
C HIS A 367 -14.71 -2.13 -6.18
N VAL A 368 -15.84 -1.50 -6.46
CA VAL A 368 -16.63 -1.76 -7.66
C VAL A 368 -16.01 -0.96 -8.81
N SER A 369 -15.03 -1.55 -9.51
CA SER A 369 -14.27 -0.87 -10.56
C SER A 369 -14.84 -1.09 -11.96
N TYR A 370 -14.48 -0.21 -12.89
CA TYR A 370 -14.80 -0.36 -14.32
C TYR A 370 -14.26 -1.68 -14.87
N ASN A 371 -12.99 -1.99 -14.59
CA ASN A 371 -12.34 -3.23 -15.02
C ASN A 371 -13.09 -4.48 -14.53
N MET A 372 -13.62 -4.46 -13.31
CA MET A 372 -14.39 -5.59 -12.79
C MET A 372 -15.65 -5.84 -13.64
N ILE A 373 -16.45 -4.81 -13.90
CA ILE A 373 -17.70 -4.95 -14.70
C ILE A 373 -17.37 -5.37 -16.14
N LEU A 374 -16.40 -4.70 -16.78
CA LEU A 374 -15.99 -5.05 -18.14
C LEU A 374 -15.47 -6.50 -18.23
N ASN A 375 -14.71 -6.94 -17.25
CA ASN A 375 -14.22 -8.32 -17.21
C ASN A 375 -15.31 -9.35 -16.93
N LEU A 376 -16.34 -9.03 -16.14
CA LEU A 376 -17.49 -9.90 -15.93
C LEU A 376 -18.29 -10.09 -17.23
N ILE A 377 -18.53 -9.02 -17.98
CA ILE A 377 -19.17 -9.10 -19.32
C ILE A 377 -18.34 -9.99 -20.25
N ARG A 378 -17.02 -9.80 -20.29
CA ARG A 378 -16.10 -10.59 -21.11
C ARG A 378 -16.11 -12.08 -20.75
N ASN A 379 -16.30 -12.39 -19.48
CA ASN A 379 -16.40 -13.76 -18.98
C ASN A 379 -17.81 -14.41 -19.07
N GLY A 380 -18.69 -13.81 -19.89
CA GLY A 380 -20.04 -14.34 -20.15
C GLY A 380 -20.99 -14.20 -18.97
N LYS A 381 -20.80 -13.17 -18.16
CA LYS A 381 -21.70 -12.74 -17.07
C LYS A 381 -22.16 -11.30 -17.35
N PRO A 382 -23.07 -11.10 -18.33
CA PRO A 382 -23.40 -9.79 -18.84
C PRO A 382 -24.56 -9.10 -18.12
N SER A 383 -25.23 -9.75 -17.16
CA SER A 383 -26.41 -9.18 -16.52
C SER A 383 -26.06 -8.31 -15.33
N PHE A 384 -26.91 -7.32 -15.06
CA PHE A 384 -26.79 -6.49 -13.85
C PHE A 384 -26.77 -7.34 -12.57
N GLN A 385 -27.58 -8.41 -12.53
CA GLN A 385 -27.63 -9.32 -11.39
C GLN A 385 -26.32 -10.10 -11.22
N ASP A 386 -25.65 -10.51 -12.31
CA ASP A 386 -24.34 -11.16 -12.21
C ASP A 386 -23.29 -10.26 -11.52
N PHE A 387 -23.34 -8.94 -11.80
CA PHE A 387 -22.43 -7.98 -11.19
C PHE A 387 -22.70 -7.84 -9.71
N VAL A 388 -23.98 -7.69 -9.33
CA VAL A 388 -24.40 -7.61 -7.93
C VAL A 388 -24.03 -8.90 -7.18
N ASP A 389 -24.28 -10.07 -7.77
CA ASP A 389 -23.97 -11.36 -7.18
C ASP A 389 -22.46 -11.58 -7.00
N PHE A 390 -21.64 -11.06 -7.93
CA PHE A 390 -20.20 -11.10 -7.77
C PHE A 390 -19.74 -10.25 -6.58
N VAL A 391 -20.23 -9.01 -6.48
CA VAL A 391 -19.89 -8.10 -5.38
C VAL A 391 -20.39 -8.63 -4.03
N ASN A 392 -21.56 -9.25 -3.98
CA ASN A 392 -22.13 -9.85 -2.76
C ASN A 392 -21.25 -10.98 -2.18
N ARG A 393 -20.38 -11.60 -2.98
CA ARG A 393 -19.42 -12.61 -2.51
C ARG A 393 -18.11 -12.02 -1.99
N SER A 394 -17.93 -10.70 -2.08
CA SER A 394 -16.72 -10.01 -1.61
C SER A 394 -16.66 -9.92 -0.09
N MET A 395 -15.46 -9.71 0.44
CA MET A 395 -15.28 -9.42 1.87
C MET A 395 -15.90 -8.06 2.23
N MET A 396 -16.00 -7.11 1.27
CA MET A 396 -16.72 -5.85 1.45
C MET A 396 -18.20 -6.08 1.80
N ALA A 397 -18.89 -6.98 1.08
CA ALA A 397 -20.27 -7.33 1.39
C ALA A 397 -20.41 -7.93 2.80
N MET A 398 -19.47 -8.77 3.21
CA MET A 398 -19.44 -9.30 4.59
C MET A 398 -19.25 -8.17 5.62
N ASP A 399 -18.40 -7.19 5.35
CA ASP A 399 -18.20 -6.03 6.22
C ASP A 399 -19.47 -5.18 6.34
N LEU A 400 -20.21 -4.99 5.24
CA LEU A 400 -21.49 -4.30 5.23
C LEU A 400 -22.54 -5.06 6.08
N VAL A 401 -22.63 -6.39 5.93
CA VAL A 401 -23.53 -7.23 6.74
C VAL A 401 -23.20 -7.13 8.24
N MET A 402 -21.92 -7.21 8.60
CA MET A 402 -21.49 -7.08 9.99
C MET A 402 -21.80 -5.67 10.55
N SER A 403 -21.58 -4.65 9.75
CA SER A 403 -21.88 -3.25 10.13
C SER A 403 -23.39 -3.05 10.32
N LYS A 404 -24.22 -3.61 9.42
CA LYS A 404 -25.69 -3.59 9.55
C LYS A 404 -26.13 -4.31 10.83
N GLN A 405 -25.55 -5.45 11.16
CA GLN A 405 -25.91 -6.19 12.39
C GLN A 405 -25.57 -5.38 13.66
N ALA A 406 -24.43 -4.66 13.66
CA ALA A 406 -24.07 -3.77 14.76
C ALA A 406 -25.09 -2.61 14.89
N LEU A 407 -25.44 -1.98 13.76
CA LEU A 407 -26.45 -0.91 13.72
C LEU A 407 -27.84 -1.41 14.16
N LEU A 408 -28.22 -2.63 13.79
CA LEU A 408 -29.48 -3.23 14.21
C LEU A 408 -29.56 -3.39 15.74
N ASN A 409 -28.46 -3.83 16.36
CA ASN A 409 -28.39 -3.93 17.82
C ASN A 409 -28.49 -2.54 18.49
N ASP A 410 -27.86 -1.53 17.90
CA ASP A 410 -27.91 -0.15 18.41
C ASP A 410 -29.29 0.48 18.16
N HIS A 411 -29.90 0.22 17.00
CA HIS A 411 -31.27 0.63 16.69
C HIS A 411 -32.25 0.06 17.70
N THR A 412 -32.19 -1.25 17.98
CA THR A 412 -33.09 -1.90 18.93
C THR A 412 -32.99 -1.26 20.32
N LYS A 413 -31.77 -1.03 20.81
CA LYS A 413 -31.56 -0.36 22.10
C LYS A 413 -32.12 1.08 22.11
N ALA A 414 -31.80 1.86 21.08
CA ALA A 414 -32.24 3.24 20.95
C ALA A 414 -33.78 3.34 20.83
N TYR A 415 -34.37 2.41 20.07
CA TYR A 415 -35.80 2.31 19.87
C TYR A 415 -36.54 1.95 21.18
N ASP A 416 -36.07 0.96 21.93
CA ASP A 416 -36.64 0.55 23.22
C ASP A 416 -36.53 1.68 24.25
N GLU A 417 -35.39 2.37 24.28
CA GLU A 417 -35.20 3.53 25.17
C GLU A 417 -36.16 4.69 24.79
N TRP A 418 -36.24 5.02 23.50
CA TRP A 418 -37.15 6.02 22.98
C TRP A 418 -38.63 5.69 23.33
N GLN A 419 -39.07 4.45 23.12
CA GLN A 419 -40.41 3.99 23.43
C GLN A 419 -40.73 4.13 24.93
N ARG A 420 -39.80 3.75 25.83
CA ARG A 420 -39.95 3.87 27.28
C ARG A 420 -40.07 5.33 27.71
N VAL A 421 -39.20 6.20 27.21
CA VAL A 421 -39.21 7.62 27.57
C VAL A 421 -40.44 8.30 27.01
N LYS A 422 -40.85 8.00 25.76
CA LYS A 422 -42.07 8.51 25.12
C LYS A 422 -43.32 8.12 25.89
N ALA A 423 -43.47 6.83 26.26
CA ALA A 423 -44.62 6.34 27.03
C ALA A 423 -44.73 7.04 28.40
N ASN A 424 -43.60 7.16 29.13
CA ASN A 424 -43.55 7.85 30.41
C ASN A 424 -43.89 9.34 30.27
N LEU A 425 -43.38 10.01 29.23
CA LEU A 425 -43.61 11.42 28.98
C LEU A 425 -45.09 11.65 28.60
N THR A 426 -45.64 10.85 27.67
CA THR A 426 -47.01 11.00 27.18
C THR A 426 -48.03 10.90 28.34
N SER A 427 -47.78 10.07 29.34
CA SER A 427 -48.62 9.95 30.54
C SER A 427 -48.55 11.18 31.47
N THR A 428 -47.55 12.04 31.34
CA THR A 428 -47.29 13.19 32.20
C THR A 428 -47.54 14.53 31.51
N LEU A 429 -47.71 14.55 30.20
CA LEU A 429 -48.00 15.76 29.42
C LEU A 429 -49.38 16.33 29.75
N ARG A 430 -49.42 17.64 29.91
CA ARG A 430 -50.68 18.41 30.10
C ARG A 430 -51.09 19.10 28.81
N THR A 431 -50.20 19.29 27.87
CA THR A 431 -50.42 19.88 26.55
C THR A 431 -50.54 18.75 25.50
N PRO A 432 -51.49 18.83 24.55
CA PRO A 432 -51.58 17.86 23.46
C PRO A 432 -50.31 17.78 22.66
N GLU A 433 -49.86 16.53 22.30
CA GLU A 433 -48.62 16.30 21.58
C GLU A 433 -48.56 17.04 20.23
N SER A 434 -49.68 17.14 19.53
CA SER A 434 -49.81 17.90 18.27
C SER A 434 -49.46 19.38 18.44
N THR A 435 -49.92 19.98 19.54
CA THR A 435 -49.64 21.40 19.89
C THR A 435 -48.17 21.58 20.23
N ILE A 436 -47.55 20.64 20.98
CA ILE A 436 -46.14 20.69 21.33
C ILE A 436 -45.25 20.57 20.06
N LYS A 437 -45.56 19.65 19.17
CA LYS A 437 -44.86 19.50 17.89
C LYS A 437 -44.95 20.78 17.07
N ARG A 438 -46.13 21.32 16.94
CA ARG A 438 -46.36 22.58 16.21
C ARG A 438 -45.61 23.77 16.83
N TYR A 439 -45.59 23.86 18.16
CA TYR A 439 -44.82 24.86 18.87
C TYR A 439 -43.33 24.78 18.59
N LEU A 440 -42.76 23.57 18.62
CA LEU A 440 -41.35 23.33 18.33
C LEU A 440 -41.01 23.65 16.88
N GLU A 441 -41.83 23.27 15.91
CA GLU A 441 -41.69 23.64 14.50
C GLU A 441 -41.70 25.15 14.28
N CYS A 442 -42.66 25.85 14.88
CA CYS A 442 -42.73 27.28 14.81
C CYS A 442 -41.50 27.94 15.42
N LYS A 443 -41.04 27.49 16.58
CA LYS A 443 -39.86 28.01 17.26
C LYS A 443 -38.58 27.83 16.43
N LYS A 444 -38.41 26.68 15.74
CA LYS A 444 -37.31 26.41 14.83
C LYS A 444 -37.37 27.27 13.57
N SER A 445 -38.56 27.49 13.04
CA SER A 445 -38.79 28.25 11.80
C SER A 445 -38.63 29.75 11.96
N VAL A 446 -38.98 30.30 13.13
CA VAL A 446 -38.91 31.76 13.43
C VAL A 446 -37.50 32.33 13.23
N SER A 447 -36.43 31.54 13.53
CA SER A 447 -35.03 31.97 13.33
C SER A 447 -34.69 32.25 11.86
N ASN A 448 -35.38 31.61 10.93
CA ASN A 448 -35.08 31.64 9.48
C ASN A 448 -36.06 32.52 8.70
N LEU A 449 -37.08 33.10 9.36
CA LEU A 449 -38.12 33.92 8.74
C LEU A 449 -37.90 35.39 9.00
N VAL A 450 -38.34 36.23 8.04
CA VAL A 450 -38.23 37.70 8.12
C VAL A 450 -39.60 38.38 7.96
N ASN A 451 -39.75 39.60 8.52
CA ASN A 451 -40.90 40.50 8.34
C ASN A 451 -42.26 39.90 8.73
N LYS A 452 -43.23 39.93 7.81
CA LYS A 452 -44.63 39.58 8.08
C LYS A 452 -44.79 38.11 8.52
N LYS A 453 -44.09 37.18 7.85
CA LYS A 453 -44.16 35.75 8.17
C LYS A 453 -43.61 35.43 9.56
N ARG A 454 -42.57 36.12 9.98
CA ARG A 454 -42.01 36.00 11.33
C ARG A 454 -43.03 36.44 12.39
N LYS A 455 -43.70 37.59 12.19
CA LYS A 455 -44.73 38.09 13.11
C LYS A 455 -45.95 37.17 13.18
N GLU A 456 -46.35 36.57 12.08
CA GLU A 456 -47.43 35.56 12.07
C GLU A 456 -47.06 34.33 12.89
N MET A 457 -45.85 33.82 12.73
CA MET A 457 -45.37 32.68 13.48
C MET A 457 -45.19 32.99 14.98
N GLU A 458 -44.67 34.17 15.32
CA GLU A 458 -44.57 34.64 16.71
C GLU A 458 -45.94 34.76 17.38
N ARG A 459 -47.00 35.20 16.65
CA ARG A 459 -48.38 35.22 17.16
C ARG A 459 -48.93 33.82 17.38
N GLU A 460 -48.66 32.88 16.48
CA GLU A 460 -49.06 31.47 16.62
C GLU A 460 -48.39 30.83 17.86
N ILE A 461 -47.10 31.09 18.09
CA ILE A 461 -46.38 30.67 19.28
C ILE A 461 -47.03 31.26 20.54
N GLN A 462 -47.36 32.57 20.55
CA GLN A 462 -47.98 33.23 21.68
C GLN A 462 -49.37 32.64 21.96
N GLN A 463 -50.16 32.41 20.92
CA GLN A 463 -51.48 31.79 21.07
C GLN A 463 -51.39 30.41 21.70
N MET A 464 -50.50 29.54 21.23
CA MET A 464 -50.30 28.19 21.80
C MET A 464 -49.87 28.25 23.27
N THR A 465 -49.03 29.23 23.65
CA THR A 465 -48.58 29.40 25.05
C THR A 465 -49.68 29.98 25.96
N ASP A 466 -50.59 30.83 25.43
CA ASP A 466 -51.68 31.37 26.15
C ASP A 466 -52.84 30.37 26.38
N GLU A 467 -53.12 29.54 25.38
CA GLU A 467 -54.08 28.43 25.44
C GLU A 467 -53.64 27.30 26.38
N HIS A 468 -52.32 26.99 26.39
CA HIS A 468 -51.74 25.89 27.16
C HIS A 468 -50.61 26.37 28.08
N ARG A 469 -50.94 26.68 29.37
CA ARG A 469 -49.97 27.20 30.37
C ARG A 469 -48.68 26.39 30.53
N ASN A 470 -48.72 25.08 30.25
CA ASN A 470 -47.56 24.18 30.37
C ASN A 470 -46.85 23.95 29.03
N CYS A 471 -47.29 24.57 27.93
CA CYS A 471 -46.75 24.32 26.59
C CYS A 471 -45.21 24.43 26.51
N VAL A 472 -44.62 25.45 27.12
CA VAL A 472 -43.18 25.66 27.13
C VAL A 472 -42.42 24.54 27.88
N LEU A 473 -42.89 24.20 29.10
CA LEU A 473 -42.31 23.17 29.92
C LEU A 473 -42.46 21.77 29.28
N ASP A 474 -43.62 21.49 28.73
CA ASP A 474 -43.92 20.25 28.05
C ASP A 474 -43.12 20.14 26.75
N ALA A 475 -42.91 21.25 26.01
CA ALA A 475 -42.07 21.30 24.84
C ALA A 475 -40.57 21.07 25.16
N GLU A 476 -40.05 21.63 26.26
CA GLU A 476 -38.68 21.37 26.72
C GLU A 476 -38.47 19.88 27.07
N ARG A 477 -39.42 19.27 27.74
CA ARG A 477 -39.42 17.83 28.05
C ARG A 477 -39.54 16.98 26.78
N TYR A 478 -40.38 17.39 25.84
CA TYR A 478 -40.56 16.69 24.57
C TYR A 478 -39.36 16.79 23.65
N THR A 479 -38.53 17.83 23.78
CA THR A 479 -37.30 17.97 22.97
C THR A 479 -36.34 16.79 23.18
N SER A 480 -36.26 16.23 24.39
CA SER A 480 -35.44 15.04 24.64
C SER A 480 -35.95 13.81 23.88
N VAL A 481 -37.27 13.66 23.76
CA VAL A 481 -37.90 12.55 23.00
C VAL A 481 -37.69 12.76 21.51
N SER A 482 -37.80 14.00 21.02
CA SER A 482 -37.50 14.31 19.60
C SER A 482 -36.08 14.02 19.22
N VAL A 483 -35.09 14.33 20.06
CA VAL A 483 -33.68 14.00 19.81
C VAL A 483 -33.45 12.46 19.74
N MET A 484 -34.16 11.71 20.60
CA MET A 484 -34.11 10.24 20.55
C MET A 484 -34.77 9.68 19.27
N GLU A 485 -35.87 10.26 18.85
CA GLU A 485 -36.58 9.92 17.61
C GLU A 485 -35.70 10.17 16.39
N ASP A 486 -35.05 11.34 16.33
CA ASP A 486 -34.09 11.68 15.28
C ASP A 486 -32.90 10.67 15.23
N ARG A 487 -32.40 10.28 16.41
CA ARG A 487 -31.33 9.25 16.49
C ARG A 487 -31.77 7.89 15.95
N VAL A 488 -32.97 7.44 16.31
CA VAL A 488 -33.53 6.19 15.78
C VAL A 488 -33.67 6.26 14.26
N TYR A 489 -34.19 7.37 13.75
CA TYR A 489 -34.34 7.62 12.32
C TYR A 489 -32.98 7.64 11.58
N GLU A 490 -31.96 8.31 12.15
CA GLU A 490 -30.60 8.32 11.57
C GLU A 490 -29.98 6.93 11.50
N ILE A 491 -30.18 6.09 12.54
CA ILE A 491 -29.68 4.72 12.52
C ILE A 491 -30.41 3.91 11.44
N GLN A 492 -31.73 4.03 11.34
CA GLN A 492 -32.52 3.36 10.30
C GLN A 492 -32.06 3.78 8.91
N LYS A 493 -31.88 5.07 8.68
CA LYS A 493 -31.37 5.59 7.40
C LYS A 493 -29.99 5.00 7.03
N LYS A 494 -29.08 4.89 8.01
CA LYS A 494 -27.78 4.24 7.79
C LYS A 494 -27.91 2.77 7.40
N MET A 495 -28.88 2.06 7.97
CA MET A 495 -29.16 0.67 7.60
C MET A 495 -29.70 0.55 6.17
N ASP A 496 -30.64 1.43 5.79
CA ASP A 496 -31.21 1.47 4.43
C ASP A 496 -30.12 1.88 3.39
N ASP A 497 -29.21 2.77 3.76
CA ASP A 497 -28.04 3.13 2.93
C ASP A 497 -27.11 1.94 2.70
N ILE A 498 -26.90 1.09 3.72
CA ILE A 498 -26.11 -0.14 3.59
C ILE A 498 -26.81 -1.13 2.65
N ASP A 499 -28.12 -1.33 2.79
CA ASP A 499 -28.88 -2.27 1.97
C ASP A 499 -28.86 -1.93 0.48
N SER A 500 -28.85 -0.65 0.16
CA SER A 500 -28.81 -0.18 -1.22
C SER A 500 -27.40 0.07 -1.75
N TYR A 501 -26.36 -0.02 -0.91
CA TYR A 501 -25.00 0.40 -1.26
C TYR A 501 -24.45 -0.33 -2.48
N ILE A 502 -24.46 -1.67 -2.48
CA ILE A 502 -23.91 -2.47 -3.58
C ILE A 502 -24.64 -2.20 -4.88
N GLN A 503 -25.98 -2.20 -4.87
CA GLN A 503 -26.78 -1.91 -6.06
C GLN A 503 -26.53 -0.51 -6.62
N ARG A 504 -26.38 0.48 -5.74
CA ARG A 504 -26.06 1.86 -6.14
C ARG A 504 -24.68 1.95 -6.77
N GLN A 505 -23.65 1.32 -6.17
CA GLN A 505 -22.28 1.36 -6.70
C GLN A 505 -22.20 0.65 -8.05
N VAL A 506 -22.76 -0.55 -8.17
CA VAL A 506 -22.82 -1.29 -9.44
C VAL A 506 -23.61 -0.49 -10.48
N GLY A 507 -24.77 0.06 -10.12
CA GLY A 507 -25.63 0.84 -11.01
C GLY A 507 -24.93 2.10 -11.51
N ALA A 508 -24.20 2.81 -10.65
CA ALA A 508 -23.44 4.00 -11.03
C ALA A 508 -22.32 3.68 -12.03
N VAL A 509 -21.55 2.60 -11.78
CA VAL A 509 -20.50 2.16 -12.73
C VAL A 509 -21.10 1.75 -14.07
N VAL A 510 -22.17 0.96 -14.06
CA VAL A 510 -22.86 0.55 -15.30
C VAL A 510 -23.40 1.76 -16.06
N GLN A 511 -23.96 2.74 -15.35
CA GLN A 511 -24.50 3.96 -15.97
C GLN A 511 -23.38 4.76 -16.68
N VAL A 512 -22.23 4.94 -16.04
CA VAL A 512 -21.09 5.60 -16.66
C VAL A 512 -20.63 4.87 -17.92
N LEU A 513 -20.56 3.53 -17.87
CA LEU A 513 -20.19 2.72 -19.02
C LEU A 513 -21.18 2.86 -20.19
N LEU A 514 -22.48 2.97 -19.91
CA LEU A 514 -23.54 3.22 -20.90
C LEU A 514 -23.45 4.63 -21.47
N ASP A 515 -23.37 5.65 -20.64
CA ASP A 515 -23.39 7.06 -21.03
C ASP A 515 -22.17 7.43 -21.89
N HIS A 516 -21.03 6.80 -21.62
CA HIS A 516 -19.78 7.01 -22.38
C HIS A 516 -19.60 6.01 -23.54
N GLY A 517 -20.59 5.16 -23.79
CA GLY A 517 -20.63 4.27 -24.95
C GLY A 517 -19.60 3.13 -24.91
N PHE A 518 -19.26 2.62 -23.73
CA PHE A 518 -18.43 1.42 -23.58
C PHE A 518 -19.25 0.14 -23.67
N ILE A 519 -20.46 0.16 -23.16
CA ILE A 519 -21.41 -0.95 -23.24
C ILE A 519 -22.75 -0.45 -23.78
N GLN A 520 -23.57 -1.37 -24.23
CA GLN A 520 -24.94 -1.12 -24.68
C GLN A 520 -25.84 -2.24 -24.19
N ALA A 521 -27.14 -1.93 -23.99
CA ALA A 521 -28.11 -2.94 -23.65
C ALA A 521 -28.24 -3.96 -24.79
N SER A 522 -28.35 -5.24 -24.44
CA SER A 522 -28.52 -6.30 -25.44
C SER A 522 -29.87 -6.19 -26.15
N SER A 523 -29.88 -6.46 -27.45
CA SER A 523 -31.13 -6.50 -28.22
C SER A 523 -32.03 -7.69 -27.83
N SER A 524 -31.50 -8.68 -27.12
CA SER A 524 -32.20 -9.91 -26.68
C SER A 524 -32.78 -9.82 -25.29
N SER A 525 -32.23 -8.95 -24.41
CA SER A 525 -32.67 -8.78 -23.02
C SER A 525 -32.31 -7.38 -22.53
N SER A 526 -33.23 -6.71 -21.85
CA SER A 526 -32.99 -5.37 -21.29
C SER A 526 -32.00 -5.37 -20.12
N ASP A 527 -31.75 -6.52 -19.52
CA ASP A 527 -30.93 -6.66 -18.31
C ASP A 527 -29.51 -7.19 -18.62
N GLU A 528 -29.22 -7.48 -19.89
CA GLU A 528 -27.91 -7.91 -20.35
C GLU A 528 -27.19 -6.81 -21.12
N TYR A 529 -25.87 -6.75 -20.99
CA TYR A 529 -25.02 -5.76 -21.64
C TYR A 529 -24.06 -6.42 -22.62
N THR A 530 -23.79 -5.73 -23.71
CA THR A 530 -22.81 -6.12 -24.72
C THR A 530 -21.78 -5.02 -24.91
N PHE A 531 -20.59 -5.39 -25.37
CA PHE A 531 -19.55 -4.41 -25.68
C PHE A 531 -19.85 -3.63 -26.96
N THR A 532 -19.46 -2.37 -26.97
CA THR A 532 -19.07 -1.65 -28.19
C THR A 532 -17.61 -1.95 -28.50
N ASP A 533 -17.10 -1.54 -29.68
CA ASP A 533 -15.66 -1.62 -29.99
C ASP A 533 -14.81 -0.92 -28.93
N LYS A 534 -15.29 0.23 -28.45
CA LYS A 534 -14.68 1.00 -27.38
C LYS A 534 -14.63 0.23 -26.04
N GLY A 535 -15.74 -0.41 -25.69
CA GLY A 535 -15.82 -1.21 -24.45
C GLY A 535 -14.97 -2.46 -24.50
N TYR A 536 -14.89 -3.07 -25.68
CA TYR A 536 -14.05 -4.24 -25.87
C TYR A 536 -12.56 -3.88 -25.67
N PHE A 537 -12.10 -2.77 -26.27
CA PHE A 537 -10.74 -2.25 -26.06
C PHE A 537 -10.48 -1.97 -24.55
N ALA A 538 -11.39 -1.22 -23.90
CA ALA A 538 -11.28 -0.87 -22.49
C ALA A 538 -11.19 -2.09 -21.57
N SER A 539 -11.89 -3.19 -21.91
CA SER A 539 -11.88 -4.42 -21.10
C SER A 539 -10.52 -5.11 -21.02
N GLN A 540 -9.59 -4.77 -21.89
CA GLN A 540 -8.26 -5.36 -21.98
C GLN A 540 -7.18 -4.45 -21.38
N VAL A 541 -7.49 -3.17 -21.11
CA VAL A 541 -6.57 -2.22 -20.48
C VAL A 541 -6.56 -2.42 -18.96
N ALA A 542 -5.43 -2.83 -18.40
CA ALA A 542 -5.25 -3.07 -16.97
C ALA A 542 -4.21 -2.16 -16.30
N GLU A 543 -3.17 -1.76 -17.05
CA GLU A 543 -2.01 -1.03 -16.51
C GLU A 543 -2.26 0.46 -16.27
N ILE A 544 -3.29 1.03 -16.93
CA ILE A 544 -3.70 2.44 -16.84
C ILE A 544 -5.23 2.49 -16.65
N HIS A 545 -5.80 3.68 -16.41
CA HIS A 545 -7.25 3.85 -16.30
C HIS A 545 -7.96 3.41 -17.60
N PRO A 546 -8.82 2.38 -17.58
CA PRO A 546 -9.31 1.73 -18.79
C PRO A 546 -10.12 2.66 -19.70
N LEU A 547 -11.02 3.46 -19.12
CA LEU A 547 -11.92 4.32 -19.88
C LEU A 547 -11.15 5.51 -20.49
N ALA A 548 -10.39 6.24 -19.66
CA ALA A 548 -9.65 7.41 -20.12
C ALA A 548 -8.59 7.05 -21.16
N THR A 549 -7.89 5.93 -20.99
CA THR A 549 -6.94 5.42 -21.99
C THR A 549 -7.62 5.13 -23.31
N THR A 550 -8.74 4.42 -23.27
CA THR A 550 -9.50 4.09 -24.48
C THR A 550 -10.01 5.36 -25.19
N ASP A 551 -10.52 6.35 -24.44
CA ASP A 551 -10.94 7.62 -25.00
C ASP A 551 -9.83 8.31 -25.77
N ILE A 552 -8.63 8.33 -25.22
CA ILE A 552 -7.45 8.93 -25.86
C ILE A 552 -7.01 8.13 -27.08
N VAL A 553 -6.94 6.80 -26.97
CA VAL A 553 -6.57 5.93 -28.12
C VAL A 553 -7.50 6.15 -29.30
N PHE A 554 -8.82 6.22 -29.05
CA PHE A 554 -9.81 6.46 -30.12
C PHE A 554 -9.74 7.91 -30.61
N LYS A 555 -9.59 8.91 -29.76
CA LYS A 555 -9.45 10.32 -30.10
C LYS A 555 -8.28 10.58 -31.07
N TYR A 556 -7.15 9.88 -30.82
CA TYR A 556 -5.94 10.01 -31.66
C TYR A 556 -5.82 8.91 -32.73
N ALA A 557 -6.92 8.32 -33.16
CA ALA A 557 -6.98 7.32 -34.24
C ALA A 557 -5.91 6.22 -34.05
N PHE A 558 -5.84 5.61 -32.85
CA PHE A 558 -4.82 4.62 -32.50
C PHE A 558 -3.38 5.13 -32.66
N PHE A 559 -3.16 6.40 -32.34
CA PHE A 559 -1.86 7.08 -32.43
C PHE A 559 -1.22 7.01 -33.84
N GLU A 560 -2.04 7.12 -34.91
CA GLU A 560 -1.56 6.97 -36.27
C GLU A 560 -0.46 7.99 -36.63
N GLU A 561 -0.59 9.23 -36.15
CA GLU A 561 0.39 10.30 -36.38
C GLU A 561 1.63 10.25 -35.47
N PHE A 562 1.61 9.41 -34.44
CA PHE A 562 2.70 9.35 -33.47
C PHE A 562 3.87 8.49 -33.93
N THR A 563 5.06 8.91 -33.61
CA THR A 563 6.29 8.11 -33.74
C THR A 563 6.46 7.17 -32.52
N PRO A 564 7.23 6.07 -32.63
CA PRO A 564 7.55 5.23 -31.48
C PRO A 564 8.19 6.00 -30.32
N LYS A 565 9.03 7.00 -30.62
CA LYS A 565 9.66 7.88 -29.61
C LYS A 565 8.62 8.68 -28.81
N GLN A 566 7.64 9.28 -29.50
CA GLN A 566 6.55 10.01 -28.86
C GLN A 566 5.66 9.09 -28.00
N LEU A 567 5.45 7.84 -28.46
CA LEU A 567 4.73 6.84 -27.65
C LEU A 567 5.47 6.49 -26.36
N VAL A 568 6.79 6.28 -26.42
CA VAL A 568 7.61 6.06 -25.22
C VAL A 568 7.46 7.21 -24.24
N ALA A 569 7.55 8.45 -24.72
CA ALA A 569 7.39 9.64 -23.88
C ALA A 569 5.96 9.75 -23.31
N PHE A 570 4.92 9.47 -24.08
CA PHE A 570 3.54 9.43 -23.59
C PHE A 570 3.36 8.37 -22.51
N LEU A 571 3.86 7.16 -22.73
CA LEU A 571 3.75 6.05 -21.77
C LEU A 571 4.52 6.32 -20.46
N SER A 572 5.57 7.16 -20.51
CA SER A 572 6.32 7.55 -19.30
C SER A 572 5.50 8.35 -18.29
N CYS A 573 4.40 8.99 -18.75
CA CYS A 573 3.47 9.70 -17.88
C CYS A 573 2.72 8.79 -16.88
N PHE A 574 2.73 7.47 -17.07
CA PHE A 574 2.02 6.48 -16.27
C PHE A 574 2.94 5.59 -15.45
N THR A 575 4.16 6.04 -15.23
CA THR A 575 5.11 5.39 -14.32
C THR A 575 4.90 5.90 -12.91
N ASP A 576 4.99 5.01 -11.91
CA ASP A 576 4.84 5.39 -10.49
C ASP A 576 6.11 6.06 -9.93
N LEU A 577 6.84 6.79 -10.76
CA LEU A 577 8.07 7.45 -10.38
C LEU A 577 7.76 8.64 -9.47
N ARG A 578 8.50 8.76 -8.36
CA ARG A 578 8.42 9.90 -7.46
C ARG A 578 9.76 10.62 -7.43
N VAL A 579 9.74 11.90 -7.72
CA VAL A 579 10.87 12.82 -7.57
C VAL A 579 10.73 13.65 -6.28
N ASN A 580 11.79 14.32 -5.88
CA ASN A 580 11.71 15.25 -4.74
C ASN A 580 10.70 16.37 -5.03
N ALA A 581 9.98 16.81 -3.99
CA ALA A 581 8.90 17.80 -4.12
C ALA A 581 9.31 19.09 -4.86
N ASP A 582 10.56 19.52 -4.65
CA ASP A 582 11.12 20.71 -5.29
C ASP A 582 11.45 20.54 -6.80
N LEU A 583 11.43 19.27 -7.29
CA LEU A 583 11.77 18.92 -8.68
C LEU A 583 10.57 18.43 -9.50
N VAL A 584 9.38 18.34 -8.89
CA VAL A 584 8.17 17.88 -9.57
C VAL A 584 7.77 18.83 -10.69
N LYS A 585 7.56 18.28 -11.88
CA LYS A 585 7.00 19.03 -13.01
C LYS A 585 5.48 19.05 -12.93
N HIS A 586 4.88 20.23 -12.84
CA HIS A 586 3.43 20.41 -12.74
C HIS A 586 2.72 20.56 -14.10
N ALA A 587 3.47 20.76 -15.19
CA ALA A 587 2.97 20.88 -16.53
C ALA A 587 3.98 20.27 -17.54
N PRO A 588 3.52 19.78 -18.72
CA PRO A 588 4.41 19.32 -19.76
C PRO A 588 5.15 20.53 -20.39
N THR A 589 6.47 20.46 -20.46
CA THR A 589 7.37 21.53 -20.96
C THR A 589 7.96 21.20 -22.34
N ILE A 590 7.42 20.21 -23.03
CA ILE A 590 7.91 19.71 -24.33
C ILE A 590 7.57 20.64 -25.50
N ASP A 591 8.49 20.72 -26.47
CA ASP A 591 8.32 21.52 -27.69
C ASP A 591 7.47 20.82 -28.78
N ASP A 592 7.06 19.57 -28.55
CA ASP A 592 6.22 18.78 -29.48
C ASP A 592 4.73 19.07 -29.25
N PRO A 593 4.05 19.81 -30.15
CA PRO A 593 2.66 20.22 -29.93
C PRO A 593 1.67 19.05 -29.93
N LEU A 594 1.94 17.99 -30.71
CA LEU A 594 1.07 16.81 -30.79
C LEU A 594 1.11 16.02 -29.46
N LEU A 595 2.31 15.74 -29.00
CA LEU A 595 2.51 15.03 -27.74
C LEU A 595 2.02 15.85 -26.54
N GLN A 596 2.30 17.14 -26.51
CA GLN A 596 1.82 18.05 -25.45
C GLN A 596 0.29 18.05 -25.37
N ARG A 597 -0.39 18.19 -26.50
CA ARG A 597 -1.85 18.15 -26.57
C ARG A 597 -2.40 16.81 -26.06
N CYS A 598 -1.81 15.70 -26.49
CA CYS A 598 -2.25 14.36 -26.08
C CYS A 598 -2.15 14.15 -24.57
N VAL A 599 -1.05 14.57 -23.97
CA VAL A 599 -0.83 14.47 -22.51
C VAL A 599 -1.81 15.35 -21.73
N LEU A 600 -2.09 16.56 -22.22
CA LEU A 600 -3.08 17.46 -21.60
C LEU A 600 -4.51 16.94 -21.76
N ASP A 601 -4.84 16.37 -22.91
CA ASP A 601 -6.14 15.73 -23.14
C ASP A 601 -6.33 14.54 -22.20
N MET A 602 -5.30 13.71 -22.01
CA MET A 602 -5.37 12.59 -21.06
C MET A 602 -5.62 13.07 -19.63
N LYS A 603 -4.93 14.12 -19.19
CA LYS A 603 -5.15 14.73 -17.87
C LYS A 603 -6.57 15.27 -17.73
N SER A 604 -7.08 15.96 -18.74
CA SER A 604 -8.44 16.50 -18.75
C SER A 604 -9.50 15.39 -18.73
N THR A 605 -9.27 14.30 -19.48
CA THR A 605 -10.18 13.14 -19.51
C THR A 605 -10.24 12.46 -18.15
N LEU A 606 -9.08 12.25 -17.49
CA LEU A 606 -9.04 11.70 -16.13
C LEU A 606 -9.75 12.61 -15.12
N ALA A 607 -9.56 13.93 -15.20
CA ALA A 607 -10.26 14.88 -14.34
C ALA A 607 -11.78 14.83 -14.53
N SER A 608 -12.26 14.63 -15.75
CA SER A 608 -13.68 14.45 -16.04
C SER A 608 -14.24 13.19 -15.38
N TYR A 609 -13.52 12.06 -15.42
CA TYR A 609 -13.95 10.84 -14.72
C TYR A 609 -13.92 11.00 -13.20
N ASP A 610 -12.93 11.69 -12.63
CA ASP A 610 -12.86 12.01 -11.20
C ASP A 610 -14.10 12.83 -10.75
N GLU A 611 -14.47 13.84 -11.53
CA GLU A 611 -15.68 14.64 -11.27
C GLU A 611 -16.98 13.80 -11.37
N ILE A 612 -17.08 12.91 -12.36
CA ILE A 612 -18.24 12.01 -12.52
C ILE A 612 -18.35 11.07 -11.32
N GLU A 613 -17.24 10.47 -10.86
CA GLU A 613 -17.21 9.59 -9.70
C GLU A 613 -17.60 10.35 -8.43
N ALA A 614 -17.05 11.54 -8.23
CA ALA A 614 -17.39 12.39 -7.08
C ALA A 614 -18.88 12.78 -7.06
N GLN A 615 -19.46 13.17 -8.20
CA GLN A 615 -20.87 13.53 -8.32
C GLN A 615 -21.83 12.38 -8.04
N ASN A 616 -21.43 11.15 -8.41
CA ASN A 616 -22.22 9.93 -8.23
C ASN A 616 -21.87 9.16 -6.94
N TYR A 617 -21.01 9.71 -6.07
CA TYR A 617 -20.54 9.05 -4.84
C TYR A 617 -19.99 7.65 -5.08
N MET A 618 -19.24 7.49 -6.18
CA MET A 618 -18.61 6.23 -6.55
C MET A 618 -17.25 6.08 -5.89
N ASP A 619 -16.88 4.84 -5.61
CA ASP A 619 -15.53 4.46 -5.19
C ASP A 619 -15.06 3.30 -6.06
N THR A 620 -14.36 3.63 -7.13
CA THR A 620 -13.79 2.64 -8.08
C THR A 620 -12.42 2.13 -7.66
N GLY A 621 -11.82 2.73 -6.61
CA GLY A 621 -10.47 2.44 -6.14
C GLY A 621 -9.36 3.08 -6.99
N PHE A 622 -9.69 3.77 -8.08
CA PHE A 622 -8.68 4.47 -8.88
C PHE A 622 -8.27 5.80 -8.23
N LYS A 623 -6.97 6.06 -8.20
CA LYS A 623 -6.40 7.29 -7.63
C LYS A 623 -6.08 8.28 -8.74
N TYR A 624 -6.94 9.26 -8.93
CA TYR A 624 -6.79 10.29 -9.97
C TYR A 624 -5.66 11.28 -9.66
N GLN A 625 -5.37 11.51 -8.37
CA GLN A 625 -4.27 12.38 -7.98
C GLN A 625 -2.93 11.79 -8.43
N ASN A 626 -2.17 12.55 -9.22
CA ASN A 626 -0.90 12.14 -9.80
C ASN A 626 -0.99 10.92 -10.75
N ALA A 627 -2.15 10.65 -11.33
CA ALA A 627 -2.31 9.60 -12.34
C ALA A 627 -1.55 9.89 -13.64
N VAL A 628 -1.22 11.15 -13.91
CA VAL A 628 -0.35 11.61 -15.00
C VAL A 628 0.80 12.40 -14.41
N ILE A 629 2.01 11.95 -14.62
CA ILE A 629 3.26 12.61 -14.18
C ILE A 629 4.06 13.09 -15.39
N TYR A 630 4.80 14.19 -15.23
CA TYR A 630 5.57 14.79 -16.33
C TYR A 630 7.08 14.69 -16.12
N ASP A 631 7.51 14.10 -15.01
CA ASP A 631 8.90 14.13 -14.53
C ASP A 631 9.89 13.42 -15.45
N LEU A 632 9.41 12.44 -16.24
CA LEU A 632 10.21 11.70 -17.23
C LEU A 632 9.86 12.02 -18.70
N LEU A 633 8.91 12.90 -18.95
CA LEU A 633 8.39 13.12 -20.29
C LEU A 633 9.46 13.60 -21.29
N ASP A 634 10.21 14.65 -20.92
CA ASP A 634 11.31 15.19 -21.72
C ASP A 634 12.54 14.25 -21.69
N GLU A 635 12.80 13.70 -20.51
CA GLU A 635 13.94 12.82 -20.26
C GLU A 635 13.88 11.55 -21.10
N MET A 636 12.66 11.01 -21.33
CA MET A 636 12.48 9.85 -22.19
C MET A 636 12.72 10.15 -23.66
N LEU A 637 12.42 11.36 -24.13
CA LEU A 637 12.77 11.78 -25.48
C LEU A 637 14.30 11.80 -25.67
N VAL A 638 15.04 12.27 -24.68
CA VAL A 638 16.52 12.26 -24.69
C VAL A 638 17.07 10.84 -24.55
N TRP A 639 16.50 10.03 -23.64
CA TRP A 639 16.93 8.64 -23.45
C TRP A 639 16.82 7.81 -24.70
N VAL A 640 15.72 7.93 -25.46
CA VAL A 640 15.52 7.21 -26.72
C VAL A 640 16.63 7.53 -27.71
N ASP A 641 17.12 8.77 -27.76
CA ASP A 641 18.19 9.21 -28.68
C ASP A 641 19.59 8.75 -28.26
N CYS A 642 19.79 8.33 -27.01
CA CYS A 642 21.07 7.78 -26.54
C CYS A 642 21.31 6.39 -27.19
N GLN A 643 22.10 6.29 -28.22
CA GLN A 643 22.39 5.03 -28.91
C GLN A 643 23.72 4.39 -28.50
N GLU A 644 24.63 5.17 -27.93
CA GLU A 644 25.95 4.71 -27.50
C GLU A 644 26.00 4.54 -25.96
N GLU A 645 26.85 3.63 -25.50
CA GLU A 645 27.10 3.41 -24.06
C GLU A 645 27.53 4.72 -23.36
N ALA A 646 28.40 5.50 -24.00
CA ALA A 646 28.91 6.75 -23.45
C ALA A 646 27.78 7.79 -23.22
N THR A 647 26.88 7.95 -24.18
CA THR A 647 25.74 8.87 -24.08
C THR A 647 24.73 8.41 -23.05
N SER A 648 24.45 7.10 -22.98
CA SER A 648 23.58 6.50 -21.97
C SER A 648 24.13 6.69 -20.55
N LYS A 649 25.44 6.48 -20.37
CA LYS A 649 26.13 6.71 -19.09
C LYS A 649 26.08 8.18 -18.67
N MET A 650 26.35 9.09 -19.61
CA MET A 650 26.29 10.53 -19.34
C MET A 650 24.86 10.97 -18.94
N PHE A 651 23.83 10.48 -19.64
CA PHE A 651 22.46 10.76 -19.29
C PHE A 651 22.12 10.29 -17.87
N ILE A 652 22.48 9.06 -17.50
CA ILE A 652 22.24 8.54 -16.15
C ILE A 652 22.95 9.38 -15.09
N GLN A 653 24.21 9.74 -15.31
CA GLN A 653 24.99 10.49 -14.31
C GLN A 653 24.52 11.92 -14.17
N GLN A 654 24.43 12.66 -15.27
CA GLN A 654 24.10 14.10 -15.26
C GLN A 654 22.60 14.34 -15.09
N THR A 655 21.79 13.81 -16.01
CA THR A 655 20.36 14.12 -16.01
C THR A 655 19.62 13.42 -14.87
N LEU A 656 19.79 12.11 -14.67
CA LEU A 656 19.02 11.39 -13.67
C LEU A 656 19.54 11.63 -12.25
N LEU A 657 20.84 11.39 -12.01
CA LEU A 657 21.38 11.41 -10.64
C LEU A 657 21.65 12.81 -10.14
N GLU A 658 22.29 13.69 -10.94
CA GLU A 658 22.68 15.03 -10.49
C GLU A 658 21.52 16.04 -10.59
N GLU A 659 20.84 16.14 -11.75
CA GLU A 659 19.80 17.15 -11.96
C GLU A 659 18.46 16.74 -11.34
N LYS A 660 18.00 15.49 -11.60
CA LYS A 660 16.67 15.00 -11.17
C LYS A 660 16.68 14.27 -9.84
N GLN A 661 17.83 13.86 -9.36
CA GLN A 661 17.98 13.05 -8.14
C GLN A 661 17.17 11.75 -8.16
N ILE A 662 17.01 11.18 -9.35
CA ILE A 662 16.31 9.90 -9.56
C ILE A 662 17.33 8.78 -9.46
N SER A 663 17.06 7.77 -8.61
CA SER A 663 17.93 6.60 -8.52
C SER A 663 17.85 5.75 -9.80
N VAL A 664 18.96 5.12 -10.19
CA VAL A 664 18.98 4.24 -11.37
C VAL A 664 17.97 3.10 -11.23
N GLY A 665 17.80 2.55 -10.03
CA GLY A 665 16.82 1.49 -9.78
C GLY A 665 15.36 1.95 -9.97
N ASP A 666 15.01 3.19 -9.64
CA ASP A 666 13.67 3.71 -9.90
C ASP A 666 13.47 4.03 -11.37
N PHE A 667 14.50 4.52 -12.06
CA PHE A 667 14.45 4.70 -13.50
C PHE A 667 14.26 3.37 -14.24
N ILE A 668 14.97 2.30 -13.84
CA ILE A 668 14.78 0.96 -14.41
C ILE A 668 13.33 0.48 -14.21
N LYS A 669 12.73 0.71 -13.03
CA LYS A 669 11.32 0.35 -12.80
C LYS A 669 10.39 1.12 -13.74
N ALA A 670 10.64 2.41 -13.95
CA ALA A 670 9.87 3.22 -14.88
C ALA A 670 10.00 2.69 -16.32
N ILE A 671 11.19 2.36 -16.76
CA ILE A 671 11.46 1.72 -18.07
C ILE A 671 10.69 0.40 -18.20
N LEU A 672 10.74 -0.47 -17.19
CA LEU A 672 10.03 -1.75 -17.19
C LEU A 672 8.50 -1.57 -17.17
N LYS A 673 7.99 -0.53 -16.51
CA LYS A 673 6.56 -0.18 -16.54
C LYS A 673 6.13 0.27 -17.96
N ILE A 674 6.93 1.10 -18.63
CA ILE A 674 6.69 1.49 -20.02
C ILE A 674 6.66 0.25 -20.94
N SER A 675 7.63 -0.66 -20.77
CA SER A 675 7.67 -1.93 -21.49
C SER A 675 6.42 -2.79 -21.23
N ALA A 676 5.97 -2.87 -19.98
CA ALA A 676 4.77 -3.63 -19.62
C ALA A 676 3.51 -3.07 -20.28
N ILE A 677 3.30 -1.75 -20.23
CA ILE A 677 2.18 -1.08 -20.87
C ILE A 677 2.22 -1.29 -22.41
N ALA A 678 3.40 -1.15 -23.00
CA ALA A 678 3.57 -1.36 -24.45
C ALA A 678 3.21 -2.79 -24.87
N LYS A 679 3.60 -3.81 -24.07
CA LYS A 679 3.26 -5.22 -24.31
C LYS A 679 1.78 -5.49 -24.15
N GLU A 680 1.14 -4.93 -23.14
CA GLU A 680 -0.31 -5.01 -22.96
C GLU A 680 -1.02 -4.45 -24.22
N TRP A 681 -0.65 -3.25 -24.65
CA TRP A 681 -1.27 -2.62 -25.81
C TRP A 681 -0.96 -3.36 -27.13
N MET A 682 0.22 -3.96 -27.26
CA MET A 682 0.53 -4.84 -28.39
C MET A 682 -0.45 -6.00 -28.49
N GLY A 683 -0.71 -6.69 -27.37
CA GLY A 683 -1.67 -7.78 -27.32
C GLY A 683 -3.09 -7.32 -27.72
N ILE A 684 -3.52 -6.14 -27.28
CA ILE A 684 -4.80 -5.55 -27.66
C ILE A 684 -4.83 -5.26 -29.17
N CYS A 685 -3.77 -4.63 -29.69
CA CYS A 685 -3.67 -4.29 -31.13
C CYS A 685 -3.63 -5.52 -32.04
N GLU A 686 -2.98 -6.60 -31.62
CA GLU A 686 -2.96 -7.87 -32.34
C GLU A 686 -4.37 -8.43 -32.49
N TYR A 687 -5.13 -8.39 -31.38
CA TYR A 687 -6.51 -8.83 -31.37
C TYR A 687 -7.43 -7.95 -32.23
N GLU A 688 -7.32 -6.63 -32.09
CA GLU A 688 -8.13 -5.64 -32.81
C GLU A 688 -7.70 -5.43 -34.29
N GLY A 689 -6.62 -6.07 -34.74
CA GLY A 689 -6.08 -5.89 -36.07
C GLY A 689 -5.47 -4.49 -36.31
N LYS A 690 -5.05 -3.78 -35.25
CA LYS A 690 -4.44 -2.43 -35.33
C LYS A 690 -2.95 -2.51 -35.62
N ILE A 691 -2.59 -3.02 -36.80
CA ILE A 691 -1.23 -3.33 -37.19
C ILE A 691 -0.29 -2.11 -37.11
N GLY A 692 -0.77 -0.91 -37.47
CA GLY A 692 0.06 0.31 -37.43
C GLY A 692 0.57 0.67 -36.05
N LEU A 693 -0.30 0.63 -35.03
CA LEU A 693 0.11 0.86 -33.63
C LEU A 693 0.96 -0.30 -33.09
N MET A 694 0.60 -1.53 -33.42
CA MET A 694 1.37 -2.72 -33.01
C MET A 694 2.84 -2.63 -33.46
N HIS A 695 3.11 -2.28 -34.71
CA HIS A 695 4.47 -2.11 -35.23
C HIS A 695 5.27 -1.00 -34.53
N LYS A 696 4.60 0.07 -34.07
CA LYS A 696 5.24 1.13 -33.31
C LYS A 696 5.59 0.66 -31.91
N LEU A 697 4.68 -0.06 -31.26
CA LEU A 697 4.87 -0.60 -29.90
C LEU A 697 5.96 -1.69 -29.85
N GLN A 698 6.10 -2.50 -30.90
CA GLN A 698 7.20 -3.48 -31.02
C GLN A 698 8.59 -2.87 -30.91
N GLN A 699 8.74 -1.60 -31.33
CA GLN A 699 10.03 -0.90 -31.28
C GLN A 699 10.33 -0.32 -29.89
N VAL A 700 9.36 -0.28 -28.96
CA VAL A 700 9.52 0.37 -27.66
C VAL A 700 10.64 -0.27 -26.85
N ASP A 701 10.66 -1.60 -26.74
CA ASP A 701 11.70 -2.30 -25.96
C ASP A 701 13.11 -2.01 -26.51
N ASP A 702 13.29 -1.99 -27.82
CA ASP A 702 14.59 -1.68 -28.46
C ASP A 702 15.03 -0.23 -28.20
N LEU A 703 14.09 0.69 -28.06
CA LEU A 703 14.36 2.09 -27.77
C LEU A 703 14.74 2.36 -26.32
N ILE A 704 14.16 1.60 -25.37
CA ILE A 704 14.30 1.90 -23.92
C ILE A 704 15.21 0.94 -23.18
N LEU A 705 15.28 -0.36 -23.56
CA LEU A 705 16.07 -1.37 -22.88
C LEU A 705 17.52 -1.37 -23.40
N LYS A 706 18.38 -0.60 -22.79
CA LYS A 706 19.78 -0.44 -23.20
C LYS A 706 20.67 -0.12 -21.99
N TYR A 707 21.98 -0.30 -22.18
CA TYR A 707 22.98 -0.13 -21.15
C TYR A 707 22.61 -0.97 -19.92
N VAL A 708 22.58 -0.41 -18.71
CA VAL A 708 22.19 -1.11 -17.47
C VAL A 708 20.68 -1.15 -17.21
N CYS A 709 19.90 -0.44 -18.04
CA CYS A 709 18.43 -0.42 -17.95
C CYS A 709 17.87 -1.60 -18.77
N THR A 710 17.91 -2.79 -18.19
CA THR A 710 17.47 -4.04 -18.83
C THR A 710 16.50 -4.81 -17.94
N ASN A 711 15.83 -5.80 -18.51
CA ASN A 711 14.98 -6.76 -17.80
C ASN A 711 15.73 -8.01 -17.34
N GLN A 712 17.08 -7.99 -17.39
CA GLN A 712 17.90 -9.13 -17.00
C GLN A 712 17.85 -9.32 -15.48
N SER A 713 17.88 -10.59 -15.04
CA SER A 713 17.92 -11.03 -13.65
C SER A 713 18.94 -12.15 -13.48
N LEU A 714 19.52 -12.23 -12.28
CA LEU A 714 20.42 -13.32 -11.90
C LEU A 714 19.68 -14.60 -11.52
N TYR A 715 18.38 -14.55 -11.36
CA TYR A 715 17.53 -15.70 -10.98
C TYR A 715 17.02 -16.51 -12.17
N VAL A 716 17.09 -15.95 -13.37
CA VAL A 716 16.59 -16.58 -14.62
C VAL A 716 17.71 -17.23 -15.41
#